data_5e2d2dfab3de230ff62eb1bb2dec6daa
#
_entry.id   5e2d2dfab3de230ff62eb1bb2dec6daa
#
_cell.length_a   1.000
_cell.length_b   1.000
_cell.length_c   1.000
_cell.angle_alpha   90.00
_cell.angle_beta   90.00
_cell.angle_gamma   90.00
#
_symmetry.space_group_name_H-M   'P 1'
#
loop_
_entity.id
_entity.type
_entity.pdbx_description
1 polymer ?
#
loop_
_entity_poly.entity_id
_entity_poly.type
_entity_poly.pdbx_seq_one_letter_code
_entity_poly.pdbx_strand_id
1 'polypeptide(L)'
;MMRVAALCALMTIGWSPGWGAGAASRSGENWSSHNGVDEDAYSPLERITRANLEDLGLAWSLDLPGEQSLEATPLAVDGVLYFTGSHAVVYAVDALTGKLEWTFDPQTWKYDPAKLAYMFGVNRGAAYADGRVFAGTLDGRLIALDAKSGALLWSVQTVPESGGKTITGAPRAYRGKVVVGNAGADSGERGYVTAYEASSGRQLWRFYTTPGSPEENKHDRAMRRAAATWSGQFWKTGTGGGVWDSLTFDAELNRLYLGTGNAGPYDPSERSPGGGDNLYTASIVALDADTGRYRWHYQINPRDAWDFDTTQQMALAELVIGGRRRKVLMQAPKNGFFYVIDRVTGKLISAEKLGKVTWAERIDSATGRPVEVKGARYESGDAIVWPSPTGAHSWQSMSFSPKSGLVYLPYMQVGVHLHKGKPQPGLFAVGDLSMSGVVSDPLDGKGALIAWDPVAQKARWRVLLPTLWNGGTLSTGGGLVFEGAGDGSFSAFDAATGTRLWQFNAGLGIIGAPMSYEVNSRQYVSILVGYGGATAIWSELMPNGWKYAAQPRRLLTFALDGKAQLPPTAPRDYSLKPLDDPSLKLNAADVMAGQAIFNQACSVCHGLNLRSPGSPGPDLRESPVALSEPGIWSVVHDGTLLTKGMPKYSMLGPEQVRQIHAYIRAGARQALEAARAPGAGVSR
;
A
#
# COMPACT_ATOMS: atom_id res chain seq x y z
N MET A 1 22.28 80.72 -18.89
CA MET A 1 22.25 79.49 -19.69
C MET A 1 22.79 78.37 -18.81
N MET A 2 21.91 77.65 -18.10
CA MET A 2 22.30 76.50 -17.29
C MET A 2 21.65 75.27 -17.89
N ARG A 3 22.45 74.29 -18.30
CA ARG A 3 22.00 72.99 -18.79
C ARG A 3 21.81 72.06 -17.56
N VAL A 4 20.57 71.60 -17.38
CA VAL A 4 20.24 70.57 -16.39
C VAL A 4 20.50 69.22 -17.08
N ALA A 5 21.39 68.41 -16.52
CA ALA A 5 21.62 67.05 -16.90
C ALA A 5 20.67 66.12 -16.11
N ALA A 6 19.79 65.41 -16.81
CA ALA A 6 18.92 64.38 -16.23
C ALA A 6 19.71 63.05 -16.10
N LEU A 7 19.88 62.53 -14.88
CA LEU A 7 20.41 61.22 -14.62
C LEU A 7 19.27 60.19 -14.76
N CYS A 8 19.29 59.34 -15.80
CA CYS A 8 18.48 58.13 -15.87
C CYS A 8 19.10 57.03 -15.02
N ALA A 9 18.47 56.71 -13.89
CA ALA A 9 18.78 55.52 -13.11
C ALA A 9 18.19 54.31 -13.81
N LEU A 10 19.03 53.47 -14.42
CA LEU A 10 18.66 52.12 -14.88
C LEU A 10 18.41 51.22 -13.69
N MET A 11 17.15 50.94 -13.37
CA MET A 11 16.79 49.83 -12.49
C MET A 11 17.03 48.53 -13.27
N THR A 12 18.06 47.81 -12.90
CA THR A 12 18.24 46.41 -13.30
C THR A 12 17.23 45.58 -12.54
N ILE A 13 16.16 45.21 -13.22
CA ILE A 13 15.23 44.18 -12.76
C ILE A 13 16.01 42.87 -12.80
N GLY A 14 16.44 42.41 -11.64
CA GLY A 14 17.01 41.08 -11.47
C GLY A 14 15.96 40.03 -11.87
N TRP A 15 16.18 39.38 -12.98
CA TRP A 15 15.46 38.15 -13.33
C TRP A 15 15.83 37.08 -12.28
N SER A 16 14.93 36.76 -11.37
CA SER A 16 14.96 35.52 -10.65
C SER A 16 14.87 34.39 -11.68
N PRO A 17 15.69 33.33 -11.58
CA PRO A 17 15.56 32.21 -12.53
C PRO A 17 14.15 31.66 -12.41
N GLY A 18 13.42 31.77 -13.50
CA GLY A 18 12.07 31.24 -13.63
C GLY A 18 12.09 29.76 -13.27
N TRP A 19 11.12 29.34 -12.54
CA TRP A 19 10.76 27.96 -12.28
C TRP A 19 10.51 27.27 -13.63
N GLY A 20 11.58 26.77 -14.25
CA GLY A 20 11.46 25.88 -15.39
C GLY A 20 10.69 24.66 -14.94
N ALA A 21 9.46 24.51 -15.41
CA ALA A 21 8.79 23.22 -15.42
C ALA A 21 9.62 22.31 -16.35
N GLY A 22 10.71 21.75 -15.82
CA GLY A 22 11.36 20.64 -16.45
C GLY A 22 10.31 19.52 -16.48
N ALA A 23 9.78 19.21 -17.67
CA ALA A 23 9.23 17.91 -17.92
C ALA A 23 10.29 16.94 -17.41
N ALA A 24 9.96 16.11 -16.42
CA ALA A 24 10.89 15.13 -15.89
C ALA A 24 11.41 14.35 -17.10
N SER A 25 12.72 14.49 -17.34
CA SER A 25 13.34 13.88 -18.52
C SER A 25 13.18 12.38 -18.35
N ARG A 26 12.57 11.70 -19.29
CA ARG A 26 12.52 10.24 -19.36
C ARG A 26 13.89 9.65 -19.74
N SER A 27 15.00 10.27 -19.30
CA SER A 27 16.35 9.75 -19.54
C SER A 27 16.58 8.42 -18.83
N GLY A 28 15.87 8.18 -17.73
CA GLY A 28 16.05 6.99 -16.88
C GLY A 28 17.25 7.06 -15.95
N GLU A 29 18.05 8.13 -16.02
CA GLU A 29 19.17 8.33 -15.08
C GLU A 29 18.69 8.37 -13.65
N ASN A 30 17.65 9.12 -13.38
CA ASN A 30 17.00 9.21 -12.07
C ASN A 30 15.64 8.51 -12.05
N TRP A 31 15.28 7.98 -10.88
CA TRP A 31 13.94 7.52 -10.52
C TRP A 31 13.41 8.42 -9.40
N SER A 32 13.00 9.62 -9.73
CA SER A 32 12.75 10.71 -8.78
C SER A 32 11.32 10.78 -8.23
N SER A 33 10.40 9.95 -8.71
CA SER A 33 9.03 9.87 -8.24
C SER A 33 8.63 8.43 -7.93
N HIS A 34 7.64 8.23 -7.07
CA HIS A 34 7.28 6.93 -6.46
C HIS A 34 7.13 5.79 -7.49
N ASN A 35 6.35 5.97 -8.54
CA ASN A 35 6.19 5.01 -9.62
C ASN A 35 6.71 5.53 -10.96
N GLY A 36 7.76 6.36 -10.95
CA GLY A 36 8.30 6.95 -12.16
C GLY A 36 7.43 8.08 -12.74
N VAL A 37 7.76 8.50 -13.95
CA VAL A 37 7.02 9.53 -14.68
C VAL A 37 5.65 8.99 -15.07
N ASP A 38 4.60 9.84 -14.97
CA ASP A 38 3.21 9.47 -15.28
C ASP A 38 2.66 8.31 -14.43
N GLU A 39 3.33 7.98 -13.30
CA GLU A 39 2.97 6.84 -12.44
C GLU A 39 2.91 5.50 -13.22
N ASP A 40 3.74 5.32 -14.24
CA ASP A 40 3.69 4.17 -15.15
C ASP A 40 4.65 3.03 -14.77
N ALA A 41 5.47 3.19 -13.74
CA ALA A 41 6.49 2.23 -13.28
C ALA A 41 7.33 1.66 -14.45
N TYR A 42 7.69 2.53 -15.40
CA TYR A 42 8.46 2.21 -16.59
C TYR A 42 9.81 2.93 -16.58
N SER A 43 10.88 2.18 -16.79
CA SER A 43 12.23 2.73 -17.05
C SER A 43 12.55 2.67 -18.54
N PRO A 44 12.91 3.78 -19.18
CA PRO A 44 13.30 3.78 -20.60
C PRO A 44 14.69 3.15 -20.85
N LEU A 45 15.43 2.82 -19.81
CA LEU A 45 16.77 2.25 -19.92
C LEU A 45 16.76 0.90 -20.64
N GLU A 46 17.78 0.71 -21.51
CA GLU A 46 17.90 -0.46 -22.40
C GLU A 46 19.24 -1.19 -22.28
N ARG A 47 20.05 -0.92 -21.22
CA ARG A 47 21.35 -1.57 -21.06
C ARG A 47 21.19 -3.01 -20.58
N ILE A 48 20.19 -3.28 -19.72
CA ILE A 48 19.82 -4.63 -19.29
C ILE A 48 18.71 -5.11 -20.23
N THR A 49 19.01 -6.14 -21.02
CA THR A 49 18.15 -6.67 -22.06
C THR A 49 18.06 -8.19 -21.97
N ARG A 50 17.18 -8.80 -22.74
CA ARG A 50 17.12 -10.25 -22.87
C ARG A 50 18.48 -10.88 -23.29
N ALA A 51 19.26 -10.18 -24.13
CA ALA A 51 20.49 -10.72 -24.71
C ALA A 51 21.66 -10.81 -23.72
N ASN A 52 21.63 -10.02 -22.64
CA ASN A 52 22.70 -9.98 -21.63
C ASN A 52 22.20 -10.22 -20.20
N LEU A 53 21.00 -10.75 -20.06
CA LEU A 53 20.36 -10.93 -18.75
C LEU A 53 21.06 -12.03 -17.92
N GLU A 54 21.78 -12.95 -18.55
CA GLU A 54 22.60 -13.96 -17.87
C GLU A 54 23.74 -13.35 -17.06
N ASP A 55 24.22 -12.16 -17.44
CA ASP A 55 25.24 -11.39 -16.73
C ASP A 55 24.69 -10.55 -15.57
N LEU A 56 23.35 -10.51 -15.39
CA LEU A 56 22.74 -9.77 -14.31
C LEU A 56 23.00 -10.44 -12.96
N GLY A 57 23.73 -9.77 -12.09
CA GLY A 57 24.04 -10.26 -10.75
C GLY A 57 23.90 -9.21 -9.67
N LEU A 58 24.02 -9.63 -8.41
CA LEU A 58 23.99 -8.75 -7.27
C LEU A 58 25.20 -7.81 -7.30
N ALA A 59 24.98 -6.51 -7.38
CA ALA A 59 26.05 -5.50 -7.29
C ALA A 59 26.42 -5.26 -5.82
N TRP A 60 25.43 -5.11 -4.96
CA TRP A 60 25.60 -4.94 -3.51
C TRP A 60 24.28 -5.22 -2.77
N SER A 61 24.37 -5.40 -1.45
CA SER A 61 23.22 -5.51 -0.54
C SER A 61 23.45 -4.70 0.73
N LEU A 62 22.38 -4.16 1.30
CA LEU A 62 22.38 -3.48 2.59
C LEU A 62 21.36 -4.13 3.51
N ASP A 63 21.81 -4.67 4.64
CA ASP A 63 20.93 -5.16 5.70
C ASP A 63 20.32 -3.98 6.46
N LEU A 64 19.01 -4.09 6.77
CA LEU A 64 18.22 -3.07 7.45
C LEU A 64 17.74 -3.62 8.81
N PRO A 65 18.59 -3.62 9.82
CA PRO A 65 18.26 -4.20 11.12
C PRO A 65 17.15 -3.41 11.81
N GLY A 66 16.20 -4.14 12.42
CA GLY A 66 15.05 -3.55 13.11
C GLY A 66 13.82 -3.34 12.23
N GLU A 67 13.97 -3.39 10.91
CA GLU A 67 12.84 -3.32 9.98
C GLU A 67 11.93 -4.54 10.11
N GLN A 68 10.62 -4.32 9.91
CA GLN A 68 9.59 -5.36 10.04
C GLN A 68 8.94 -5.71 8.71
N SER A 69 8.57 -4.68 7.93
CA SER A 69 7.90 -4.79 6.64
C SER A 69 8.42 -3.70 5.71
N LEU A 70 8.72 -4.03 4.46
CA LEU A 70 9.21 -3.05 3.49
C LEU A 70 8.28 -3.04 2.28
N GLU A 71 7.45 -2.00 2.19
CA GLU A 71 6.47 -1.81 1.11
C GLU A 71 6.87 -0.70 0.12
N ALA A 72 7.88 0.12 0.47
CA ALA A 72 8.26 1.27 -0.31
C ALA A 72 8.90 0.91 -1.65
N THR A 73 8.69 1.77 -2.65
CA THR A 73 9.54 1.85 -3.83
C THR A 73 10.64 2.87 -3.55
N PRO A 74 11.94 2.53 -3.65
CA PRO A 74 13.01 3.50 -3.48
C PRO A 74 12.98 4.57 -4.58
N LEU A 75 13.49 5.76 -4.26
CA LEU A 75 13.81 6.82 -5.23
C LEU A 75 15.31 6.78 -5.51
N ALA A 76 15.72 7.09 -6.74
CA ALA A 76 17.11 7.27 -7.11
C ALA A 76 17.29 8.68 -7.68
N VAL A 77 18.08 9.53 -7.01
CA VAL A 77 18.31 10.90 -7.43
C VAL A 77 19.79 11.24 -7.27
N ASP A 78 20.41 11.61 -8.37
CA ASP A 78 21.80 12.09 -8.42
C ASP A 78 22.80 11.18 -7.68
N GLY A 79 22.64 9.86 -7.85
CA GLY A 79 23.51 8.84 -7.26
C GLY A 79 23.20 8.49 -5.80
N VAL A 80 22.09 8.94 -5.25
CA VAL A 80 21.63 8.59 -3.90
C VAL A 80 20.26 7.90 -3.97
N LEU A 81 20.09 6.80 -3.22
CA LEU A 81 18.81 6.13 -3.04
C LEU A 81 18.13 6.63 -1.77
N TYR A 82 16.88 7.07 -1.88
CA TYR A 82 16.04 7.47 -0.75
C TYR A 82 14.85 6.52 -0.64
N PHE A 83 14.58 6.03 0.55
CA PHE A 83 13.41 5.17 0.79
C PHE A 83 12.95 5.24 2.24
N THR A 84 11.75 4.75 2.48
CA THR A 84 11.20 4.60 3.83
C THR A 84 11.17 3.12 4.22
N GLY A 85 11.47 2.84 5.47
CA GLY A 85 11.26 1.57 6.12
C GLY A 85 9.97 1.56 6.96
N SER A 86 9.87 0.60 7.86
CA SER A 86 8.78 0.49 8.83
C SER A 86 8.69 1.75 9.68
N HIS A 87 7.49 2.14 10.07
CA HIS A 87 7.21 3.31 10.91
C HIS A 87 7.74 4.64 10.34
N ALA A 88 7.96 4.70 9.02
CA ALA A 88 8.47 5.85 8.27
C ALA A 88 9.91 6.25 8.62
N VAL A 89 10.74 5.33 9.05
CA VAL A 89 12.20 5.55 9.11
C VAL A 89 12.70 5.84 7.70
N VAL A 90 13.42 6.95 7.51
CA VAL A 90 13.92 7.39 6.20
C VAL A 90 15.40 7.09 6.08
N TYR A 91 15.79 6.55 4.94
CA TYR A 91 17.17 6.16 4.63
C TYR A 91 17.68 6.90 3.40
N ALA A 92 18.96 7.26 3.41
CA ALA A 92 19.72 7.64 2.23
C ALA A 92 20.93 6.73 2.08
N VAL A 93 21.13 6.22 0.88
CA VAL A 93 22.15 5.21 0.57
C VAL A 93 22.85 5.59 -0.72
N ASP A 94 24.18 5.53 -0.75
CA ASP A 94 24.96 5.70 -1.97
C ASP A 94 24.57 4.63 -3.00
N ALA A 95 24.08 5.06 -4.15
CA ALA A 95 23.49 4.18 -5.17
C ALA A 95 24.51 3.26 -5.86
N LEU A 96 25.79 3.63 -5.82
CA LEU A 96 26.87 2.85 -6.44
C LEU A 96 27.41 1.75 -5.52
N THR A 97 27.52 2.07 -4.22
CA THR A 97 28.22 1.20 -3.26
C THR A 97 27.32 0.53 -2.23
N GLY A 98 26.08 1.00 -2.06
CA GLY A 98 25.18 0.53 -1.01
C GLY A 98 25.53 1.05 0.39
N LYS A 99 26.46 2.00 0.52
CA LYS A 99 26.84 2.58 1.81
C LYS A 99 25.71 3.46 2.33
N LEU A 100 25.31 3.23 3.59
CA LEU A 100 24.37 4.09 4.29
C LEU A 100 25.01 5.47 4.52
N GLU A 101 24.36 6.54 4.03
CA GLU A 101 24.79 7.91 4.21
C GLU A 101 24.20 8.53 5.47
N TRP A 102 22.89 8.41 5.62
CA TRP A 102 22.17 8.83 6.81
C TRP A 102 20.85 8.07 7.00
N THR A 103 20.34 8.12 8.22
CA THR A 103 19.04 7.59 8.61
C THR A 103 18.32 8.60 9.49
N PHE A 104 17.02 8.78 9.29
CA PHE A 104 16.16 9.59 10.13
C PHE A 104 15.00 8.76 10.67
N ASP A 105 14.92 8.59 12.01
CA ASP A 105 13.79 7.95 12.71
C ASP A 105 12.83 9.06 13.20
N PRO A 106 11.59 9.12 12.68
CA PRO A 106 10.59 10.10 13.13
C PRO A 106 10.06 9.84 14.53
N GLN A 107 10.44 8.72 15.18
CA GLN A 107 10.04 8.32 16.53
C GLN A 107 8.51 8.32 16.71
N THR A 108 7.78 7.74 15.76
CA THR A 108 6.31 7.68 15.74
C THR A 108 5.74 7.16 17.06
N TRP A 109 6.40 6.16 17.68
CA TRP A 109 6.03 5.58 18.95
C TRP A 109 6.01 6.57 20.12
N LYS A 110 6.80 7.64 20.05
CA LYS A 110 6.90 8.68 21.09
C LYS A 110 5.77 9.70 20.97
N TYR A 111 5.36 10.01 19.73
CA TYR A 111 4.33 11.04 19.46
C TYR A 111 2.92 10.50 19.65
N ASP A 112 2.63 9.31 19.12
CA ASP A 112 1.33 8.67 19.26
C ASP A 112 1.45 7.14 19.33
N PRO A 113 1.68 6.58 20.53
CA PRO A 113 1.81 5.12 20.70
C PRO A 113 0.59 4.32 20.27
N ALA A 114 -0.62 4.90 20.34
CA ALA A 114 -1.85 4.19 19.98
C ALA A 114 -1.93 3.93 18.47
N LYS A 115 -1.39 4.83 17.65
CA LYS A 115 -1.40 4.68 16.19
C LYS A 115 -0.45 3.61 15.66
N LEU A 116 0.48 3.10 16.46
CA LEU A 116 1.28 1.94 16.09
C LEU A 116 0.44 0.68 15.85
N ALA A 117 -0.75 0.59 16.47
CA ALA A 117 -1.69 -0.50 16.25
C ALA A 117 -2.35 -0.48 14.87
N TYR A 118 -2.30 0.65 14.18
CA TYR A 118 -2.88 0.79 12.86
C TYR A 118 -1.86 0.50 11.76
N MET A 119 -2.32 -0.14 10.69
CA MET A 119 -1.60 -0.28 9.43
C MET A 119 -0.21 -0.95 9.53
N PHE A 120 0.01 -1.84 10.50
CA PHE A 120 1.15 -2.78 10.52
C PHE A 120 2.54 -2.11 10.46
N GLY A 121 2.66 -0.85 10.84
CA GLY A 121 3.91 -0.10 10.72
C GLY A 121 4.34 0.22 9.29
N VAL A 122 3.48 0.04 8.29
CA VAL A 122 3.83 0.19 6.88
C VAL A 122 4.03 1.65 6.46
N ASN A 123 4.94 1.84 5.50
CA ASN A 123 5.12 3.08 4.76
C ASN A 123 5.49 2.75 3.31
N ARG A 124 4.81 3.37 2.33
CA ARG A 124 4.94 3.02 0.91
C ARG A 124 5.93 3.86 0.16
N GLY A 125 6.58 4.84 0.82
CA GLY A 125 7.67 5.57 0.19
C GLY A 125 7.73 7.05 0.55
N ALA A 126 8.71 7.69 -0.06
CA ALA A 126 9.01 9.10 0.06
C ALA A 126 8.72 9.85 -1.25
N ALA A 127 8.75 11.18 -1.20
CA ALA A 127 8.85 12.04 -2.36
C ALA A 127 10.14 12.87 -2.30
N TYR A 128 10.65 13.28 -3.46
CA TYR A 128 11.82 14.14 -3.58
C TYR A 128 11.49 15.37 -4.41
N ALA A 129 11.89 16.54 -3.95
CA ALA A 129 11.93 17.77 -4.76
C ALA A 129 12.93 18.78 -4.20
N ASP A 130 13.66 19.42 -5.07
CA ASP A 130 14.53 20.59 -4.76
C ASP A 130 15.43 20.37 -3.54
N GLY A 131 16.14 19.23 -3.49
CA GLY A 131 17.05 18.88 -2.41
C GLY A 131 16.36 18.51 -1.08
N ARG A 132 15.08 18.14 -1.11
CA ARG A 132 14.30 17.72 0.06
C ARG A 132 13.69 16.34 -0.15
N VAL A 133 13.69 15.55 0.91
CA VAL A 133 12.97 14.27 0.99
C VAL A 133 11.76 14.46 1.91
N PHE A 134 10.58 14.06 1.44
CA PHE A 134 9.32 14.16 2.18
C PHE A 134 8.80 12.79 2.53
N ALA A 135 8.34 12.60 3.77
CA ALA A 135 7.71 11.37 4.21
C ALA A 135 6.48 11.67 5.08
N GLY A 136 5.45 10.84 4.92
CA GLY A 136 4.29 10.81 5.83
C GLY A 136 4.53 9.82 6.95
N THR A 137 4.06 10.11 8.16
CA THR A 137 4.26 9.24 9.34
C THR A 137 2.93 8.68 9.86
N LEU A 138 2.97 7.54 10.56
CA LEU A 138 1.76 6.92 11.12
C LEU A 138 1.04 7.82 12.15
N ASP A 139 1.77 8.63 12.89
CA ASP A 139 1.21 9.62 13.83
C ASP A 139 0.61 10.85 13.12
N GLY A 140 0.63 10.88 11.79
CA GLY A 140 -0.07 11.86 10.97
C GLY A 140 0.72 13.13 10.67
N ARG A 141 2.04 13.12 10.85
CA ARG A 141 2.91 14.22 10.40
C ARG A 141 3.32 14.04 8.95
N LEU A 142 3.48 15.14 8.24
CA LEU A 142 4.29 15.23 7.03
C LEU A 142 5.61 15.91 7.40
N ILE A 143 6.72 15.27 7.12
CA ILE A 143 8.07 15.77 7.42
C ILE A 143 8.84 16.07 6.13
N ALA A 144 9.71 17.06 6.17
CA ALA A 144 10.70 17.35 5.14
C ALA A 144 12.09 17.28 5.72
N LEU A 145 12.96 16.54 5.06
CA LEU A 145 14.36 16.37 5.42
C LEU A 145 15.25 17.01 4.34
N ASP A 146 16.38 17.56 4.75
CA ASP A 146 17.44 17.91 3.82
C ASP A 146 18.00 16.64 3.18
N ALA A 147 17.96 16.56 1.87
CA ALA A 147 18.33 15.34 1.15
C ALA A 147 19.80 14.94 1.34
N LYS A 148 20.70 15.91 1.57
CA LYS A 148 22.12 15.67 1.72
C LYS A 148 22.51 15.21 3.12
N SER A 149 21.87 15.77 4.15
CA SER A 149 22.27 15.57 5.55
C SER A 149 21.28 14.75 6.39
N GLY A 150 20.05 14.55 5.91
CA GLY A 150 18.96 13.94 6.68
C GLY A 150 18.39 14.84 7.78
N ALA A 151 18.85 16.10 7.89
CA ALA A 151 18.37 17.02 8.90
C ALA A 151 16.88 17.39 8.69
N LEU A 152 16.11 17.42 9.78
CA LEU A 152 14.71 17.83 9.73
C LEU A 152 14.62 19.33 9.41
N LEU A 153 14.00 19.66 8.28
CA LEU A 153 13.76 21.05 7.85
C LEU A 153 12.46 21.59 8.42
N TRP A 154 11.39 20.82 8.33
CA TRP A 154 10.08 21.15 8.90
C TRP A 154 9.24 19.89 9.13
N SER A 155 8.28 20.02 10.03
CA SER A 155 7.29 18.96 10.32
C SER A 155 5.95 19.63 10.55
N VAL A 156 4.89 19.11 9.92
CA VAL A 156 3.53 19.61 10.10
C VAL A 156 2.58 18.46 10.45
N GLN A 157 1.73 18.68 11.45
CA GLN A 157 0.66 17.76 11.78
C GLN A 157 -0.45 17.92 10.74
N THR A 158 -0.60 16.94 9.85
CA THR A 158 -1.62 16.99 8.80
C THR A 158 -2.89 16.24 9.20
N VAL A 159 -2.77 15.23 10.03
CA VAL A 159 -3.86 14.44 10.59
C VAL A 159 -4.09 14.86 12.04
N PRO A 160 -5.33 15.03 12.52
CA PRO A 160 -5.58 15.29 13.94
C PRO A 160 -4.92 14.25 14.84
N GLU A 161 -4.41 14.69 15.99
CA GLU A 161 -3.76 13.78 16.96
C GLU A 161 -4.75 12.74 17.50
N SER A 162 -6.04 13.13 17.65
CA SER A 162 -7.10 12.20 18.06
C SER A 162 -7.71 11.46 16.85
N GLY A 163 -8.19 10.24 17.08
CA GLY A 163 -8.88 9.42 16.07
C GLY A 163 -7.98 8.42 15.36
N GLY A 164 -8.56 7.66 14.46
CA GLY A 164 -7.91 6.53 13.75
C GLY A 164 -7.18 6.91 12.46
N LYS A 165 -7.00 8.20 12.15
CA LYS A 165 -6.30 8.63 10.93
C LYS A 165 -4.80 8.43 11.05
N THR A 166 -4.19 7.95 9.97
CA THR A 166 -2.75 7.75 9.82
C THR A 166 -2.31 8.17 8.42
N ILE A 167 -1.01 8.10 8.14
CA ILE A 167 -0.47 8.23 6.79
C ILE A 167 0.39 7.00 6.49
N THR A 168 0.08 6.29 5.41
CA THR A 168 0.81 5.10 4.96
C THR A 168 1.32 5.23 3.53
N GLY A 169 0.69 6.09 2.72
CA GLY A 169 1.03 6.32 1.32
C GLY A 169 2.21 7.25 1.13
N ALA A 170 2.92 7.08 0.03
CA ALA A 170 3.98 7.98 -0.37
C ALA A 170 3.41 9.36 -0.75
N PRO A 171 3.98 10.47 -0.26
CA PRO A 171 3.63 11.80 -0.76
C PRO A 171 3.96 11.94 -2.25
N ARG A 172 3.38 12.94 -2.91
CA ARG A 172 3.78 13.33 -4.27
C ARG A 172 4.23 14.78 -4.28
N ALA A 173 5.37 15.04 -4.92
CA ALA A 173 5.94 16.38 -5.02
C ALA A 173 5.89 16.89 -6.48
N TYR A 174 5.37 18.08 -6.68
CA TYR A 174 5.30 18.72 -8.00
C TYR A 174 5.20 20.25 -7.87
N ARG A 175 5.86 20.97 -8.74
CA ARG A 175 5.75 22.44 -8.87
C ARG A 175 5.77 23.18 -7.52
N GLY A 176 6.74 22.86 -6.67
CA GLY A 176 6.90 23.49 -5.35
C GLY A 176 5.86 23.10 -4.30
N LYS A 177 5.07 22.07 -4.56
CA LYS A 177 4.08 21.51 -3.66
C LYS A 177 4.44 20.08 -3.25
N VAL A 178 4.05 19.70 -2.06
CA VAL A 178 3.99 18.29 -1.63
C VAL A 178 2.58 17.96 -1.20
N VAL A 179 2.05 16.84 -1.67
CA VAL A 179 0.67 16.43 -1.46
C VAL A 179 0.63 15.08 -0.76
N VAL A 180 -0.26 14.95 0.21
CA VAL A 180 -0.47 13.74 0.97
C VAL A 180 -1.95 13.57 1.33
N GLY A 181 -2.42 12.32 1.36
CA GLY A 181 -3.75 11.96 1.86
C GLY A 181 -3.67 11.28 3.23
N ASN A 182 -4.80 10.74 3.69
CA ASN A 182 -4.88 9.99 4.95
C ASN A 182 -5.46 8.60 4.74
N ALA A 183 -5.04 7.66 5.59
CA ALA A 183 -5.68 6.37 5.85
C ALA A 183 -6.64 6.49 7.06
N GLY A 184 -7.36 5.40 7.40
CA GLY A 184 -8.26 5.31 8.55
C GLY A 184 -9.74 5.24 8.21
N ALA A 185 -10.10 4.93 6.95
CA ALA A 185 -11.49 4.75 6.52
C ALA A 185 -12.22 3.67 7.32
N ASP A 186 -11.53 2.58 7.68
CA ASP A 186 -12.06 1.46 8.45
C ASP A 186 -12.50 1.85 9.87
N SER A 187 -11.91 2.93 10.40
CA SER A 187 -12.31 3.55 11.66
C SER A 187 -13.39 4.63 11.48
N GLY A 188 -14.00 4.72 10.30
CA GLY A 188 -15.01 5.73 9.98
C GLY A 188 -14.45 7.14 9.76
N GLU A 189 -13.14 7.31 9.72
CA GLU A 189 -12.51 8.62 9.60
C GLU A 189 -12.73 9.25 8.22
N ARG A 190 -13.12 10.53 8.21
CA ARG A 190 -13.35 11.30 6.98
C ARG A 190 -12.07 11.47 6.16
N GLY A 191 -12.10 11.05 4.91
CA GLY A 191 -10.98 11.17 3.98
C GLY A 191 -10.73 12.58 3.48
N TYR A 192 -9.46 12.90 3.20
CA TYR A 192 -9.04 14.13 2.55
C TYR A 192 -7.67 14.00 1.89
N VAL A 193 -7.33 14.97 1.07
CA VAL A 193 -6.00 15.20 0.53
C VAL A 193 -5.60 16.66 0.79
N THR A 194 -4.33 16.88 1.13
CA THR A 194 -3.82 18.22 1.45
C THR A 194 -2.53 18.49 0.68
N ALA A 195 -2.43 19.68 0.10
CA ALA A 195 -1.20 20.19 -0.48
C ALA A 195 -0.53 21.20 0.45
N TYR A 196 0.77 21.08 0.56
CA TYR A 196 1.65 21.96 1.32
C TYR A 196 2.70 22.58 0.40
N GLU A 197 3.17 23.76 0.74
CA GLU A 197 4.34 24.38 0.14
C GLU A 197 5.58 23.56 0.50
N ALA A 198 6.28 23.05 -0.50
CA ALA A 198 7.41 22.14 -0.28
C ALA A 198 8.56 22.76 0.51
N SER A 199 8.74 24.08 0.41
CA SER A 199 9.81 24.81 1.08
C SER A 199 9.56 25.03 2.58
N SER A 200 8.30 25.18 3.02
CA SER A 200 7.94 25.67 4.36
C SER A 200 6.97 24.76 5.14
N GLY A 201 6.30 23.81 4.47
CA GLY A 201 5.23 23.02 5.09
C GLY A 201 3.93 23.82 5.30
N ARG A 202 3.83 25.05 4.79
CA ARG A 202 2.59 25.84 4.88
C ARG A 202 1.49 25.20 4.05
N GLN A 203 0.32 24.93 4.66
CA GLN A 203 -0.84 24.38 3.95
C GLN A 203 -1.31 25.36 2.86
N LEU A 204 -1.45 24.84 1.63
CA LEU A 204 -1.95 25.59 0.47
C LEU A 204 -3.44 25.40 0.26
N TRP A 205 -3.88 24.14 0.25
CA TRP A 205 -5.28 23.77 0.12
C TRP A 205 -5.54 22.38 0.70
N ARG A 206 -6.80 22.07 1.01
CA ARG A 206 -7.30 20.75 1.40
C ARG A 206 -8.61 20.47 0.68
N PHE A 207 -8.75 19.25 0.18
CA PHE A 207 -9.98 18.73 -0.41
C PHE A 207 -10.46 17.53 0.41
N TYR A 208 -11.68 17.58 0.91
CA TYR A 208 -12.31 16.43 1.56
C TYR A 208 -12.92 15.52 0.52
N THR A 209 -12.77 14.20 0.69
CA THR A 209 -13.26 13.18 -0.25
C THR A 209 -14.68 12.73 0.07
N THR A 210 -15.15 13.00 1.28
CA THR A 210 -16.52 12.70 1.73
C THR A 210 -17.12 13.91 2.44
N PRO A 211 -18.46 14.02 2.44
CA PRO A 211 -19.11 15.20 3.05
C PRO A 211 -19.06 15.14 4.58
N GLY A 212 -19.03 16.31 5.19
CA GLY A 212 -19.23 16.52 6.61
C GLY A 212 -20.68 16.87 6.95
N SER A 213 -20.87 17.54 8.08
CA SER A 213 -22.17 18.07 8.49
C SER A 213 -22.72 19.10 7.48
N PRO A 214 -24.01 19.39 7.49
CA PRO A 214 -24.60 20.42 6.64
C PRO A 214 -23.89 21.78 6.73
N GLU A 215 -23.45 22.17 7.91
CA GLU A 215 -22.75 23.44 8.13
C GLU A 215 -21.35 23.42 7.52
N GLU A 216 -20.60 22.33 7.68
CA GLU A 216 -19.27 22.17 7.06
C GLU A 216 -19.34 22.17 5.53
N ASN A 217 -20.42 21.62 4.96
CA ASN A 217 -20.60 21.52 3.51
C ASN A 217 -21.11 22.84 2.88
N LYS A 218 -21.57 23.80 3.68
CA LYS A 218 -22.35 24.98 3.27
C LYS A 218 -21.72 25.77 2.12
N HIS A 219 -20.42 25.96 2.14
CA HIS A 219 -19.69 26.74 1.14
C HIS A 219 -18.90 25.89 0.13
N ASP A 220 -18.96 24.56 0.25
CA ASP A 220 -18.28 23.65 -0.65
C ASP A 220 -19.27 22.98 -1.61
N ARG A 221 -19.22 23.39 -2.89
CA ARG A 221 -20.11 22.84 -3.94
C ARG A 221 -19.90 21.33 -4.16
N ALA A 222 -18.66 20.85 -4.08
CA ALA A 222 -18.35 19.44 -4.27
C ALA A 222 -18.91 18.62 -3.11
N MET A 223 -18.76 19.11 -1.88
CA MET A 223 -19.28 18.44 -0.68
C MET A 223 -20.80 18.48 -0.61
N ARG A 224 -21.47 19.58 -1.03
CA ARG A 224 -22.93 19.59 -1.15
C ARG A 224 -23.45 18.56 -2.16
N ARG A 225 -22.77 18.43 -3.31
CA ARG A 225 -23.09 17.38 -4.29
C ARG A 225 -22.94 15.99 -3.68
N ALA A 226 -21.82 15.74 -2.99
CA ALA A 226 -21.57 14.47 -2.34
C ALA A 226 -22.64 14.19 -1.27
N ALA A 227 -22.97 15.14 -0.41
CA ALA A 227 -23.97 15.00 0.65
C ALA A 227 -25.35 14.58 0.14
N ALA A 228 -25.73 15.00 -1.08
CA ALA A 228 -26.98 14.58 -1.72
C ALA A 228 -27.04 13.08 -2.08
N THR A 229 -25.92 12.36 -2.00
CA THR A 229 -25.80 10.92 -2.23
C THR A 229 -25.66 10.11 -0.94
N TRP A 230 -25.85 10.75 0.19
CA TRP A 230 -25.83 10.16 1.53
C TRP A 230 -27.17 10.40 2.21
N SER A 231 -27.51 9.55 3.16
CA SER A 231 -28.75 9.70 3.96
C SER A 231 -28.46 9.55 5.45
N GLY A 232 -29.41 9.99 6.27
CA GLY A 232 -29.27 9.99 7.74
C GLY A 232 -28.26 11.02 8.23
N GLN A 233 -27.69 10.79 9.40
CA GLN A 233 -26.68 11.64 10.03
C GLN A 233 -25.26 11.06 9.87
N PHE A 234 -24.92 10.65 8.66
CA PHE A 234 -23.66 9.97 8.30
C PHE A 234 -22.41 10.65 8.87
N TRP A 235 -22.40 11.96 9.01
CA TRP A 235 -21.26 12.70 9.59
C TRP A 235 -21.02 12.43 11.07
N LYS A 236 -21.95 11.75 11.77
CA LYS A 236 -21.80 11.34 13.18
C LYS A 236 -21.24 9.93 13.32
N THR A 237 -21.51 9.05 12.36
CA THR A 237 -21.09 7.66 12.37
C THR A 237 -19.78 7.43 11.61
N GLY A 238 -19.39 8.40 10.78
CA GLY A 238 -18.22 8.35 9.93
C GLY A 238 -18.58 8.18 8.46
N THR A 239 -17.63 8.45 7.58
CA THR A 239 -17.85 8.45 6.13
C THR A 239 -16.77 7.68 5.33
N GLY A 240 -15.55 7.56 5.84
CA GLY A 240 -14.46 6.91 5.13
C GLY A 240 -13.92 7.72 3.94
N GLY A 241 -13.55 7.04 2.87
CA GLY A 241 -13.03 7.66 1.65
C GLY A 241 -11.58 8.14 1.77
N GLY A 242 -10.76 7.50 2.58
CA GLY A 242 -9.34 7.84 2.77
C GLY A 242 -8.56 7.81 1.45
N VAL A 243 -7.57 8.71 1.32
CA VAL A 243 -6.61 8.69 0.20
C VAL A 243 -5.31 8.14 0.75
N TRP A 244 -5.26 6.82 0.90
CA TRP A 244 -4.17 6.18 1.64
C TRP A 244 -2.98 5.75 0.78
N ASP A 245 -3.09 5.83 -0.56
CA ASP A 245 -1.96 5.55 -1.47
C ASP A 245 -2.03 6.41 -2.73
N SER A 246 -2.86 6.10 -3.72
CA SER A 246 -2.76 6.59 -5.09
C SER A 246 -3.00 8.09 -5.26
N LEU A 247 -1.97 8.76 -5.74
CA LEU A 247 -1.97 10.17 -6.17
C LEU A 247 -1.18 10.26 -7.47
N THR A 248 -1.76 10.84 -8.52
CA THR A 248 -1.10 10.99 -9.83
C THR A 248 -1.18 12.43 -10.31
N PHE A 249 -0.04 13.07 -10.53
CA PHE A 249 0.04 14.41 -11.09
C PHE A 249 0.15 14.38 -12.61
N ASP A 250 -0.80 15.01 -13.29
CA ASP A 250 -0.80 15.23 -14.74
C ASP A 250 -0.27 16.63 -15.04
N ALA A 251 0.98 16.70 -15.48
CA ALA A 251 1.65 17.96 -15.79
C ALA A 251 1.04 18.68 -16.99
N GLU A 252 0.49 17.94 -17.95
CA GLU A 252 -0.10 18.46 -19.18
C GLU A 252 -1.45 19.15 -18.92
N LEU A 253 -2.31 18.49 -18.14
CA LEU A 253 -3.65 19.00 -17.84
C LEU A 253 -3.69 19.83 -16.55
N ASN A 254 -2.57 19.97 -15.85
CA ASN A 254 -2.47 20.56 -14.50
C ASN A 254 -3.51 19.99 -13.54
N ARG A 255 -3.52 18.65 -13.44
CA ARG A 255 -4.49 17.92 -12.61
C ARG A 255 -3.79 17.01 -11.64
N LEU A 256 -4.44 16.83 -10.50
CA LEU A 256 -4.14 15.79 -9.54
C LEU A 256 -5.30 14.80 -9.55
N TYR A 257 -5.02 13.55 -9.90
CA TYR A 257 -5.96 12.45 -9.74
C TYR A 257 -5.68 11.77 -8.41
N LEU A 258 -6.74 11.44 -7.70
CA LEU A 258 -6.67 10.70 -6.45
C LEU A 258 -7.70 9.57 -6.44
N GLY A 259 -7.27 8.43 -5.91
CA GLY A 259 -8.13 7.29 -5.63
C GLY A 259 -8.60 7.35 -4.20
N THR A 260 -9.89 7.15 -3.97
CA THR A 260 -10.48 7.14 -2.63
C THR A 260 -10.80 5.73 -2.16
N GLY A 261 -10.62 5.50 -0.89
CA GLY A 261 -10.88 4.23 -0.25
C GLY A 261 -12.37 3.96 0.00
N ASN A 262 -12.60 2.86 0.69
CA ASN A 262 -13.90 2.38 1.13
C ASN A 262 -14.67 3.42 1.96
N ALA A 263 -15.97 3.19 2.09
CA ALA A 263 -16.81 3.91 3.04
C ALA A 263 -16.77 3.25 4.42
N GLY A 264 -16.95 4.04 5.47
CA GLY A 264 -17.14 3.56 6.85
C GLY A 264 -18.48 4.04 7.42
N PRO A 265 -19.20 3.22 8.20
CA PRO A 265 -19.11 1.77 8.35
C PRO A 265 -19.22 0.98 7.04
N TYR A 266 -18.74 -0.26 7.00
CA TYR A 266 -18.79 -1.08 5.78
C TYR A 266 -20.22 -1.38 5.34
N ASP A 267 -21.14 -1.60 6.29
CA ASP A 267 -22.54 -1.85 5.97
C ASP A 267 -23.24 -0.59 5.45
N PRO A 268 -23.66 -0.55 4.18
CA PRO A 268 -24.38 0.59 3.63
C PRO A 268 -25.71 0.89 4.32
N SER A 269 -26.36 -0.09 4.94
CA SER A 269 -27.62 0.10 5.66
C SER A 269 -27.44 0.88 6.98
N GLU A 270 -26.23 0.84 7.56
CA GLU A 270 -25.90 1.58 8.77
C GLU A 270 -25.44 3.01 8.45
N ARG A 271 -24.50 3.14 7.50
CA ARG A 271 -23.92 4.46 7.19
C ARG A 271 -24.83 5.38 6.39
N SER A 272 -25.76 4.81 5.61
CA SER A 272 -26.66 5.55 4.71
C SER A 272 -27.98 4.80 4.54
N PRO A 273 -28.82 4.73 5.59
CA PRO A 273 -30.02 3.87 5.64
C PRO A 273 -31.06 4.19 4.57
N GLY A 274 -31.14 5.41 4.08
CA GLY A 274 -31.98 5.81 2.94
C GLY A 274 -31.36 5.54 1.57
N GLY A 275 -30.19 4.88 1.51
CA GLY A 275 -29.50 4.58 0.25
C GLY A 275 -28.60 5.70 -0.23
N GLY A 276 -28.30 5.67 -1.54
CA GLY A 276 -27.41 6.62 -2.24
C GLY A 276 -26.02 6.05 -2.50
N ASP A 277 -25.31 6.69 -3.42
CA ASP A 277 -24.03 6.20 -3.94
C ASP A 277 -22.83 6.45 -3.01
N ASN A 278 -22.99 7.29 -2.00
CA ASN A 278 -21.96 7.65 -1.01
C ASN A 278 -20.72 8.33 -1.63
N LEU A 279 -20.91 9.38 -2.44
CA LEU A 279 -19.80 10.11 -3.05
C LEU A 279 -18.92 10.81 -1.99
N TYR A 280 -17.60 10.81 -2.19
CA TYR A 280 -16.80 10.25 -3.25
C TYR A 280 -16.00 9.03 -2.74
N THR A 281 -16.61 8.08 -2.04
CA THR A 281 -15.94 6.82 -1.68
C THR A 281 -15.75 5.94 -2.90
N ALA A 282 -14.75 5.07 -2.88
CA ALA A 282 -14.41 4.14 -3.94
C ALA A 282 -14.45 4.79 -5.35
N SER A 283 -13.77 5.93 -5.49
CA SER A 283 -13.84 6.81 -6.66
C SER A 283 -12.46 7.28 -7.11
N ILE A 284 -12.34 7.57 -8.40
CA ILE A 284 -11.29 8.43 -8.92
C ILE A 284 -11.80 9.86 -8.92
N VAL A 285 -11.08 10.78 -8.30
CA VAL A 285 -11.43 12.22 -8.26
C VAL A 285 -10.31 13.02 -8.90
N ALA A 286 -10.66 13.91 -9.82
CA ALA A 286 -9.73 14.85 -10.42
C ALA A 286 -9.88 16.24 -9.82
N LEU A 287 -8.76 16.80 -9.40
CA LEU A 287 -8.65 18.15 -8.87
C LEU A 287 -7.78 19.02 -9.78
N ASP A 288 -7.98 20.31 -9.71
CA ASP A 288 -6.99 21.29 -10.17
C ASP A 288 -5.76 21.21 -9.25
N ALA A 289 -4.59 20.96 -9.80
CA ALA A 289 -3.40 20.69 -9.02
C ALA A 289 -2.88 21.90 -8.23
N ASP A 290 -3.18 23.13 -8.67
CA ASP A 290 -2.74 24.34 -7.99
C ASP A 290 -3.66 24.75 -6.84
N THR A 291 -4.96 24.52 -7.00
CA THR A 291 -5.98 25.07 -6.10
C THR A 291 -6.78 24.03 -5.30
N GLY A 292 -6.63 22.74 -5.60
CA GLY A 292 -7.42 21.65 -5.01
C GLY A 292 -8.90 21.68 -5.44
N ARG A 293 -9.28 22.52 -6.41
CA ARG A 293 -10.68 22.62 -6.87
C ARG A 293 -11.09 21.38 -7.65
N TYR A 294 -12.25 20.82 -7.28
CA TYR A 294 -12.88 19.68 -7.98
C TYR A 294 -13.07 19.97 -9.49
N ARG A 295 -12.72 18.97 -10.31
CA ARG A 295 -12.91 18.97 -11.77
C ARG A 295 -13.94 17.94 -12.20
N TRP A 296 -13.71 16.65 -11.92
CA TRP A 296 -14.61 15.55 -12.22
C TRP A 296 -14.35 14.37 -11.27
N HIS A 297 -15.23 13.39 -11.27
CA HIS A 297 -15.02 12.09 -10.62
C HIS A 297 -15.59 10.98 -11.50
N TYR A 298 -15.08 9.78 -11.28
CA TYR A 298 -15.66 8.53 -11.73
C TYR A 298 -15.74 7.58 -10.53
N GLN A 299 -16.96 7.18 -10.16
CA GLN A 299 -17.14 6.27 -9.03
C GLN A 299 -17.05 4.82 -9.51
N ILE A 300 -16.04 4.10 -9.04
CA ILE A 300 -15.74 2.71 -9.39
C ILE A 300 -16.78 1.78 -8.76
N ASN A 301 -17.05 1.97 -7.44
CA ASN A 301 -17.99 1.16 -6.68
C ASN A 301 -19.01 2.05 -5.96
N PRO A 302 -20.15 2.37 -6.59
CA PRO A 302 -21.25 3.07 -5.92
C PRO A 302 -21.76 2.25 -4.74
N ARG A 303 -21.95 2.89 -3.57
CA ARG A 303 -22.46 2.24 -2.37
C ARG A 303 -21.67 0.98 -1.99
N ASP A 304 -20.33 1.09 -2.04
CA ASP A 304 -19.44 -0.04 -1.76
C ASP A 304 -19.79 -0.75 -0.44
N ALA A 305 -19.71 -2.08 -0.43
CA ALA A 305 -19.98 -2.94 0.71
C ALA A 305 -18.90 -4.00 0.94
N TRP A 306 -17.84 -4.02 0.11
CA TRP A 306 -16.86 -5.10 0.03
C TRP A 306 -15.44 -4.68 0.33
N ASP A 307 -15.24 -3.42 0.78
CA ASP A 307 -13.90 -2.81 0.91
C ASP A 307 -13.17 -2.74 -0.45
N PHE A 308 -13.90 -2.43 -1.52
CA PHE A 308 -13.30 -2.25 -2.84
C PHE A 308 -12.76 -0.85 -3.02
N ASP A 309 -11.60 -0.62 -2.43
CA ASP A 309 -10.85 0.62 -2.60
C ASP A 309 -10.53 0.94 -4.06
N THR A 310 -10.41 2.23 -4.32
CA THR A 310 -9.95 2.79 -5.60
C THR A 310 -8.59 3.48 -5.44
N THR A 311 -7.85 3.15 -4.39
CA THR A 311 -6.57 3.77 -4.02
C THR A 311 -5.36 3.10 -4.70
N GLN A 312 -5.58 2.22 -5.66
CA GLN A 312 -4.55 1.60 -6.47
C GLN A 312 -3.95 2.60 -7.45
N GLN A 313 -2.70 2.37 -7.86
CA GLN A 313 -1.98 3.22 -8.81
C GLN A 313 -2.80 3.57 -10.05
N MET A 314 -2.67 4.81 -10.49
CA MET A 314 -3.29 5.33 -11.71
C MET A 314 -2.20 5.72 -12.70
N ALA A 315 -1.95 4.89 -13.71
CA ALA A 315 -0.98 5.17 -14.76
C ALA A 315 -1.60 6.04 -15.87
N LEU A 316 -0.85 7.05 -16.31
CA LEU A 316 -1.25 7.92 -17.41
C LEU A 316 -0.60 7.49 -18.71
N ALA A 317 -1.37 7.53 -19.79
CA ALA A 317 -0.87 7.22 -21.13
C ALA A 317 -1.65 7.95 -22.23
N GLU A 318 -1.13 7.88 -23.45
CA GLU A 318 -1.88 8.12 -24.66
C GLU A 318 -2.00 6.82 -25.45
N LEU A 319 -3.23 6.40 -25.71
CA LEU A 319 -3.54 5.17 -26.44
C LEU A 319 -4.34 5.46 -27.70
N VAL A 320 -4.12 4.66 -28.75
CA VAL A 320 -4.97 4.68 -29.97
C VAL A 320 -6.12 3.69 -29.75
N ILE A 321 -7.32 4.21 -29.55
CA ILE A 321 -8.54 3.42 -29.30
C ILE A 321 -9.59 3.80 -30.33
N GLY A 322 -10.07 2.82 -31.10
CA GLY A 322 -11.02 3.07 -32.20
C GLY A 322 -10.47 4.03 -33.26
N GLY A 323 -9.18 3.95 -33.56
CA GLY A 323 -8.50 4.82 -34.55
C GLY A 323 -8.22 6.26 -34.07
N ARG A 324 -8.52 6.59 -32.82
CA ARG A 324 -8.32 7.92 -32.24
C ARG A 324 -7.33 7.88 -31.08
N ARG A 325 -6.41 8.87 -31.07
CA ARG A 325 -5.52 9.06 -29.90
C ARG A 325 -6.33 9.59 -28.71
N ARG A 326 -6.24 8.90 -27.59
CA ARG A 326 -6.95 9.20 -26.34
C ARG A 326 -5.96 9.40 -25.21
N LYS A 327 -6.13 10.47 -24.44
CA LYS A 327 -5.43 10.68 -23.17
C LYS A 327 -6.17 9.88 -22.11
N VAL A 328 -5.53 8.84 -21.60
CA VAL A 328 -6.17 7.88 -20.70
C VAL A 328 -5.52 7.87 -19.32
N LEU A 329 -6.33 7.51 -18.34
CA LEU A 329 -5.94 7.06 -17.02
C LEU A 329 -6.33 5.59 -16.93
N MET A 330 -5.38 4.74 -16.55
CA MET A 330 -5.56 3.30 -16.38
C MET A 330 -5.47 2.92 -14.92
N GLN A 331 -6.40 2.08 -14.45
CA GLN A 331 -6.40 1.60 -13.07
C GLN A 331 -6.96 0.17 -12.97
N ALA A 332 -6.38 -0.62 -12.08
CA ALA A 332 -6.88 -1.93 -11.67
C ALA A 332 -7.22 -1.88 -10.16
N PRO A 333 -8.42 -1.43 -9.78
CA PRO A 333 -8.82 -1.37 -8.37
C PRO A 333 -9.11 -2.76 -7.79
N LYS A 334 -9.34 -2.85 -6.47
CA LYS A 334 -9.61 -4.10 -5.76
C LYS A 334 -10.76 -4.91 -6.36
N ASN A 335 -11.74 -4.25 -6.98
CA ASN A 335 -12.99 -4.85 -7.44
C ASN A 335 -12.87 -5.87 -8.59
N GLY A 336 -11.67 -6.03 -9.15
CA GLY A 336 -11.35 -7.06 -10.13
C GLY A 336 -11.56 -6.70 -11.60
N PHE A 337 -11.85 -5.43 -11.91
CA PHE A 337 -11.90 -4.93 -13.27
C PHE A 337 -10.68 -4.06 -13.60
N PHE A 338 -10.29 -4.03 -14.87
CA PHE A 338 -9.31 -3.08 -15.39
C PHE A 338 -10.02 -1.94 -16.12
N TYR A 339 -9.82 -0.72 -15.65
CA TYR A 339 -10.48 0.47 -16.17
C TYR A 339 -9.56 1.28 -17.07
N VAL A 340 -10.10 1.77 -18.19
CA VAL A 340 -9.52 2.80 -19.04
C VAL A 340 -10.48 3.98 -19.08
N ILE A 341 -10.04 5.12 -18.58
CA ILE A 341 -10.84 6.33 -18.40
C ILE A 341 -10.23 7.47 -19.20
N ASP A 342 -11.05 8.25 -19.89
CA ASP A 342 -10.64 9.51 -20.50
C ASP A 342 -10.24 10.50 -19.41
N ARG A 343 -8.93 10.80 -19.28
CA ARG A 343 -8.41 11.61 -18.17
C ARG A 343 -8.78 13.10 -18.28
N VAL A 344 -9.26 13.54 -19.44
CA VAL A 344 -9.74 14.92 -19.65
C VAL A 344 -11.13 15.09 -19.05
N THR A 345 -12.01 14.11 -19.26
CA THR A 345 -13.44 14.22 -18.99
C THR A 345 -13.93 13.36 -17.80
N GLY A 346 -13.16 12.35 -17.41
CA GLY A 346 -13.55 11.35 -16.42
C GLY A 346 -14.53 10.30 -16.94
N LYS A 347 -14.76 10.22 -18.26
CA LYS A 347 -15.68 9.24 -18.85
C LYS A 347 -15.01 7.88 -19.02
N LEU A 348 -15.75 6.83 -18.69
CA LEU A 348 -15.33 5.46 -18.98
C LEU A 348 -15.14 5.26 -20.48
N ILE A 349 -14.01 4.69 -20.87
CA ILE A 349 -13.76 4.20 -22.23
C ILE A 349 -14.02 2.70 -22.29
N SER A 350 -13.45 1.93 -21.35
CA SER A 350 -13.66 0.49 -21.24
C SER A 350 -13.35 -0.02 -19.84
N ALA A 351 -13.97 -1.16 -19.49
CA ALA A 351 -13.63 -1.89 -18.25
C ALA A 351 -13.98 -3.36 -18.44
N GLU A 352 -13.03 -4.26 -18.17
CA GLU A 352 -13.19 -5.71 -18.26
C GLU A 352 -12.60 -6.44 -17.07
N LYS A 353 -13.07 -7.67 -16.81
CA LYS A 353 -12.64 -8.49 -15.68
C LYS A 353 -11.20 -8.97 -15.86
N LEU A 354 -10.36 -8.74 -14.83
CA LEU A 354 -8.99 -9.27 -14.77
C LEU A 354 -8.93 -10.78 -14.55
N GLY A 355 -9.96 -11.33 -13.89
CA GLY A 355 -10.05 -12.73 -13.52
C GLY A 355 -11.41 -13.10 -12.96
N LYS A 356 -11.45 -13.90 -11.90
CA LYS A 356 -12.70 -14.32 -11.25
C LYS A 356 -13.34 -13.14 -10.51
N VAL A 357 -14.51 -12.71 -10.99
CA VAL A 357 -15.34 -11.65 -10.39
C VAL A 357 -16.78 -12.15 -10.36
N THR A 358 -17.37 -12.21 -9.16
CA THR A 358 -18.73 -12.75 -8.96
C THR A 358 -19.71 -11.73 -8.39
N TRP A 359 -19.23 -10.59 -7.87
CA TRP A 359 -20.10 -9.54 -7.31
C TRP A 359 -20.80 -8.70 -8.39
N ALA A 360 -20.23 -8.63 -9.62
CA ALA A 360 -20.79 -7.93 -10.76
C ALA A 360 -20.65 -8.76 -12.04
N GLU A 361 -21.62 -8.65 -12.94
CA GLU A 361 -21.59 -9.27 -14.25
C GLU A 361 -20.62 -8.54 -15.18
N ARG A 362 -20.72 -7.20 -15.23
CA ARG A 362 -19.95 -6.30 -16.08
C ARG A 362 -20.03 -4.86 -15.55
N ILE A 363 -19.22 -3.99 -16.11
CA ILE A 363 -19.42 -2.54 -16.03
C ILE A 363 -20.20 -2.11 -17.27
N ASP A 364 -21.33 -1.49 -17.08
CA ASP A 364 -22.17 -1.02 -18.18
C ASP A 364 -21.50 0.19 -18.85
N SER A 365 -21.18 0.08 -20.13
CA SER A 365 -20.44 1.11 -20.88
C SER A 365 -21.21 2.41 -21.09
N ALA A 366 -22.53 2.37 -21.08
CA ALA A 366 -23.37 3.54 -21.29
C ALA A 366 -23.49 4.40 -20.04
N THR A 367 -23.60 3.74 -18.87
CA THR A 367 -23.77 4.41 -17.57
C THR A 367 -22.47 4.55 -16.79
N GLY A 368 -21.46 3.72 -17.10
CA GLY A 368 -20.22 3.59 -16.33
C GLY A 368 -20.41 2.87 -14.99
N ARG A 369 -21.54 2.23 -14.75
CA ARG A 369 -21.88 1.61 -13.45
C ARG A 369 -21.78 0.08 -13.50
N PRO A 370 -21.42 -0.56 -12.36
CA PRO A 370 -21.45 -2.02 -12.27
C PRO A 370 -22.91 -2.55 -12.40
N VAL A 371 -23.06 -3.65 -13.11
CA VAL A 371 -24.29 -4.47 -13.09
C VAL A 371 -24.07 -5.55 -12.05
N GLU A 372 -24.58 -5.30 -10.84
CA GLU A 372 -24.36 -6.19 -9.70
C GLU A 372 -25.08 -7.51 -9.86
N VAL A 373 -24.49 -8.59 -9.36
CA VAL A 373 -25.11 -9.92 -9.30
C VAL A 373 -26.05 -9.97 -8.09
N LYS A 374 -27.23 -10.51 -8.28
CA LYS A 374 -28.20 -10.71 -7.19
C LYS A 374 -27.59 -11.61 -6.10
N GLY A 375 -27.65 -11.17 -4.84
CA GLY A 375 -27.11 -11.90 -3.70
C GLY A 375 -25.61 -11.70 -3.44
N ALA A 376 -24.94 -10.81 -4.19
CA ALA A 376 -23.56 -10.44 -3.90
C ALA A 376 -23.39 -9.54 -2.67
N ARG A 377 -24.49 -8.94 -2.19
CA ARG A 377 -24.51 -8.07 -0.99
C ARG A 377 -24.94 -8.85 0.25
N TYR A 378 -24.28 -8.58 1.37
CA TYR A 378 -24.51 -9.24 2.66
C TYR A 378 -25.52 -8.51 3.56
N GLU A 379 -26.12 -7.39 3.14
CA GLU A 379 -27.04 -6.60 3.98
C GLU A 379 -28.27 -7.40 4.44
N SER A 380 -28.64 -8.45 3.72
CA SER A 380 -29.73 -9.36 4.06
C SER A 380 -29.28 -10.70 4.67
N GLY A 381 -28.00 -10.86 5.00
CA GLY A 381 -27.44 -12.10 5.54
C GLY A 381 -25.99 -12.30 5.09
N ASP A 382 -25.67 -13.52 4.67
CA ASP A 382 -24.33 -13.90 4.21
C ASP A 382 -24.16 -13.67 2.70
N ALA A 383 -22.93 -13.42 2.27
CA ALA A 383 -22.56 -13.36 0.87
C ALA A 383 -21.19 -13.98 0.62
N ILE A 384 -21.04 -14.69 -0.50
CA ILE A 384 -19.74 -15.21 -0.96
C ILE A 384 -19.42 -14.56 -2.28
N VAL A 385 -18.28 -13.83 -2.32
CA VAL A 385 -17.87 -13.06 -3.49
C VAL A 385 -16.39 -13.22 -3.84
N TRP A 386 -16.06 -13.03 -5.09
CA TRP A 386 -14.72 -12.82 -5.62
C TRP A 386 -14.68 -11.46 -6.29
N PRO A 387 -13.57 -10.73 -6.15
CA PRO A 387 -12.47 -10.97 -5.21
C PRO A 387 -12.86 -10.71 -3.76
N SER A 388 -11.95 -11.07 -2.84
CA SER A 388 -12.03 -10.69 -1.42
C SER A 388 -11.68 -9.20 -1.22
N PRO A 389 -11.78 -8.65 0.00
CA PRO A 389 -11.34 -7.29 0.34
C PRO A 389 -9.86 -6.98 0.07
N THR A 390 -9.01 -8.01 -0.08
CA THR A 390 -7.63 -7.81 -0.55
C THR A 390 -7.57 -7.33 -2.00
N GLY A 391 -8.62 -7.58 -2.77
CA GLY A 391 -8.73 -7.25 -4.18
C GLY A 391 -8.19 -8.32 -5.12
N ALA A 392 -8.53 -8.23 -6.40
CA ALA A 392 -7.85 -8.95 -7.46
C ALA A 392 -6.49 -8.33 -7.80
N HIS A 393 -6.30 -7.08 -7.43
CA HIS A 393 -5.08 -6.28 -7.40
C HIS A 393 -5.22 -5.28 -6.25
N SER A 394 -4.10 -4.88 -5.63
CA SER A 394 -4.11 -3.93 -4.52
C SER A 394 -3.10 -2.80 -4.74
N TRP A 395 -2.45 -2.33 -3.68
CA TRP A 395 -1.53 -1.18 -3.73
C TRP A 395 -0.21 -1.46 -4.47
N GLN A 396 0.16 -2.72 -4.68
CA GLN A 396 1.38 -3.07 -5.41
C GLN A 396 1.35 -2.45 -6.81
N SER A 397 2.44 -1.77 -7.19
CA SER A 397 2.45 -1.04 -8.45
C SER A 397 2.32 -1.96 -9.66
N MET A 398 1.51 -1.53 -10.62
CA MET A 398 1.51 -2.06 -11.98
C MET A 398 2.46 -1.23 -12.84
N SER A 399 2.99 -1.79 -13.93
CA SER A 399 3.83 -1.05 -14.87
C SER A 399 3.23 -1.01 -16.27
N PHE A 400 3.28 0.15 -16.93
CA PHE A 400 2.86 0.30 -18.33
C PHE A 400 4.05 0.53 -19.21
N SER A 401 4.28 -0.33 -20.21
CA SER A 401 5.34 -0.15 -21.20
C SER A 401 4.79 0.52 -22.47
N PRO A 402 5.21 1.73 -22.80
CA PRO A 402 4.83 2.38 -24.07
C PRO A 402 5.36 1.63 -25.29
N LYS A 403 6.43 0.83 -25.16
CA LYS A 403 6.98 0.01 -26.26
C LYS A 403 6.07 -1.16 -26.62
N SER A 404 5.56 -1.88 -25.64
CA SER A 404 4.69 -3.05 -25.86
C SER A 404 3.21 -2.65 -25.93
N GLY A 405 2.83 -1.50 -25.39
CA GLY A 405 1.43 -1.09 -25.19
C GLY A 405 0.70 -1.90 -24.12
N LEU A 406 1.43 -2.66 -23.29
CA LEU A 406 0.88 -3.55 -22.27
C LEU A 406 1.08 -3.00 -20.85
N VAL A 407 0.13 -3.34 -19.99
CA VAL A 407 0.22 -3.15 -18.54
C VAL A 407 0.60 -4.48 -17.91
N TYR A 408 1.62 -4.49 -17.07
CA TYR A 408 2.01 -5.65 -16.28
C TYR A 408 1.59 -5.42 -14.83
N LEU A 409 0.83 -6.33 -14.28
CA LEU A 409 0.27 -6.15 -12.94
C LEU A 409 0.24 -7.44 -12.12
N PRO A 410 0.51 -7.35 -10.81
CA PRO A 410 0.33 -8.45 -9.89
C PRO A 410 -1.18 -8.68 -9.70
N TYR A 411 -1.60 -9.93 -9.81
CA TYR A 411 -2.98 -10.38 -9.65
C TYR A 411 -3.08 -11.35 -8.49
N MET A 412 -4.19 -11.29 -7.76
CA MET A 412 -4.53 -12.18 -6.66
C MET A 412 -5.89 -12.83 -6.90
N GLN A 413 -6.01 -14.12 -6.52
CA GLN A 413 -7.31 -14.78 -6.56
C GLN A 413 -7.63 -15.44 -5.23
N VAL A 414 -8.63 -14.93 -4.56
CA VAL A 414 -9.22 -15.50 -3.34
C VAL A 414 -10.62 -14.91 -3.16
N GLY A 415 -11.55 -15.73 -2.74
CA GLY A 415 -12.90 -15.30 -2.38
C GLY A 415 -13.01 -14.92 -0.91
N VAL A 416 -14.14 -14.35 -0.55
CA VAL A 416 -14.52 -14.06 0.83
C VAL A 416 -15.94 -14.50 1.11
N HIS A 417 -16.15 -15.08 2.29
CA HIS A 417 -17.45 -15.25 2.89
C HIS A 417 -17.65 -14.13 3.92
N LEU A 418 -18.64 -13.31 3.69
CA LEU A 418 -19.03 -12.17 4.50
C LEU A 418 -20.24 -12.57 5.35
N HIS A 419 -20.13 -12.43 6.67
CA HIS A 419 -21.17 -12.77 7.64
C HIS A 419 -21.60 -11.52 8.38
N LYS A 420 -22.84 -11.07 8.18
CA LYS A 420 -23.40 -9.95 8.95
C LYS A 420 -23.90 -10.44 10.30
N GLY A 421 -23.66 -9.66 11.34
CA GLY A 421 -24.11 -9.89 12.71
C GLY A 421 -22.98 -9.81 13.71
N LYS A 422 -23.20 -10.32 14.92
CA LYS A 422 -22.18 -10.30 15.96
C LYS A 422 -20.89 -10.97 15.48
N PRO A 423 -19.71 -10.40 15.83
CA PRO A 423 -18.42 -10.99 15.46
C PRO A 423 -18.35 -12.47 15.81
N GLN A 424 -17.99 -13.28 14.83
CA GLN A 424 -17.89 -14.75 15.01
C GLN A 424 -16.50 -15.11 15.53
N PRO A 425 -16.43 -16.01 16.55
CA PRO A 425 -15.14 -16.48 17.05
C PRO A 425 -14.28 -17.10 15.93
N GLY A 426 -12.99 -16.78 15.95
CA GLY A 426 -12.03 -17.33 14.98
C GLY A 426 -11.98 -16.62 13.63
N LEU A 427 -12.88 -15.67 13.33
CA LEU A 427 -12.87 -14.87 12.11
C LEU A 427 -12.32 -13.46 12.35
N PHE A 428 -11.75 -12.89 11.29
CA PHE A 428 -11.47 -11.46 11.27
C PHE A 428 -12.78 -10.68 11.20
N ALA A 429 -12.91 -9.62 11.98
CA ALA A 429 -14.13 -8.84 12.02
C ALA A 429 -13.86 -7.34 12.04
N VAL A 430 -14.73 -6.57 11.36
CA VAL A 430 -14.77 -5.12 11.39
C VAL A 430 -16.21 -4.72 11.71
N GLY A 431 -16.44 -4.12 12.88
CA GLY A 431 -17.79 -3.89 13.37
C GLY A 431 -18.59 -5.19 13.46
N ASP A 432 -19.79 -5.19 12.90
CA ASP A 432 -20.69 -6.37 12.84
C ASP A 432 -20.50 -7.23 11.59
N LEU A 433 -19.37 -7.08 10.89
CA LEU A 433 -19.03 -7.88 9.72
C LEU A 433 -17.86 -8.80 10.03
N SER A 434 -18.11 -10.12 10.01
CA SER A 434 -17.06 -11.14 10.08
C SER A 434 -16.71 -11.67 8.69
N MET A 435 -15.43 -12.03 8.48
CA MET A 435 -14.91 -12.43 7.17
C MET A 435 -14.05 -13.69 7.29
N SER A 436 -14.23 -14.59 6.33
CA SER A 436 -13.34 -15.74 6.13
C SER A 436 -12.96 -15.88 4.66
N GLY A 437 -11.71 -16.26 4.40
CA GLY A 437 -11.24 -16.54 3.05
C GLY A 437 -11.94 -17.78 2.47
N VAL A 438 -12.25 -17.74 1.16
CA VAL A 438 -12.84 -18.85 0.42
C VAL A 438 -11.86 -19.31 -0.65
N VAL A 439 -11.53 -20.61 -0.59
CA VAL A 439 -10.72 -21.31 -1.57
C VAL A 439 -11.58 -22.43 -2.15
N SER A 440 -12.06 -22.29 -3.37
CA SER A 440 -13.01 -23.21 -4.02
C SER A 440 -12.59 -23.66 -5.41
N ASP A 441 -11.56 -23.05 -5.99
CA ASP A 441 -10.98 -23.51 -7.25
C ASP A 441 -9.43 -23.55 -7.18
N PRO A 442 -8.77 -24.21 -8.15
CA PRO A 442 -7.31 -24.44 -8.11
C PRO A 442 -6.45 -23.16 -8.13
N LEU A 443 -7.01 -22.03 -8.54
CA LEU A 443 -6.29 -20.73 -8.59
C LEU A 443 -6.49 -19.91 -7.32
N ASP A 444 -7.47 -20.27 -6.49
CA ASP A 444 -7.71 -19.56 -5.23
C ASP A 444 -6.50 -19.74 -4.27
N GLY A 445 -6.14 -18.68 -3.57
CA GLY A 445 -4.96 -18.64 -2.70
C GLY A 445 -3.63 -18.44 -3.45
N LYS A 446 -3.67 -18.15 -4.76
CA LYS A 446 -2.50 -17.94 -5.60
C LYS A 446 -2.50 -16.55 -6.23
N GLY A 447 -1.30 -16.11 -6.63
CA GLY A 447 -1.08 -14.92 -7.42
C GLY A 447 -0.73 -15.21 -8.87
N ALA A 448 -0.65 -14.16 -9.65
CA ALA A 448 -0.13 -14.22 -11.02
C ALA A 448 0.44 -12.87 -11.44
N LEU A 449 1.44 -12.89 -12.31
CA LEU A 449 1.82 -11.74 -13.12
C LEU A 449 1.00 -11.77 -14.41
N ILE A 450 0.28 -10.70 -14.70
CA ILE A 450 -0.54 -10.57 -15.91
C ILE A 450 0.02 -9.47 -16.79
N ALA A 451 0.18 -9.75 -18.09
CA ALA A 451 0.30 -8.72 -19.10
C ALA A 451 -1.08 -8.44 -19.71
N TRP A 452 -1.59 -7.26 -19.46
CA TRP A 452 -2.91 -6.81 -19.89
C TRP A 452 -2.81 -5.86 -21.08
N ASP A 453 -3.59 -6.10 -22.11
CA ASP A 453 -3.75 -5.19 -23.24
C ASP A 453 -4.89 -4.20 -22.92
N PRO A 454 -4.59 -2.93 -22.62
CA PRO A 454 -5.60 -1.96 -22.18
C PRO A 454 -6.53 -1.52 -23.34
N VAL A 455 -6.14 -1.75 -24.59
CA VAL A 455 -6.96 -1.44 -25.77
C VAL A 455 -7.88 -2.60 -26.09
N ALA A 456 -7.35 -3.82 -26.13
CA ALA A 456 -8.13 -5.03 -26.39
C ALA A 456 -8.89 -5.54 -25.17
N GLN A 457 -8.61 -4.99 -23.97
CA GLN A 457 -9.21 -5.35 -22.69
C GLN A 457 -9.13 -6.85 -22.40
N LYS A 458 -7.94 -7.43 -22.55
CA LYS A 458 -7.70 -8.84 -22.27
C LYS A 458 -6.24 -9.12 -21.91
N ALA A 459 -6.02 -10.21 -21.18
CA ALA A 459 -4.67 -10.68 -20.92
C ALA A 459 -4.02 -11.19 -22.23
N ARG A 460 -2.77 -10.77 -22.46
CA ARG A 460 -1.91 -11.30 -23.53
C ARG A 460 -1.22 -12.59 -23.08
N TRP A 461 -0.79 -12.58 -21.82
CA TRP A 461 -0.23 -13.76 -21.14
C TRP A 461 -0.44 -13.63 -19.63
N ARG A 462 -0.31 -14.75 -18.93
CA ARG A 462 -0.39 -14.87 -17.47
C ARG A 462 0.63 -15.88 -17.00
N VAL A 463 1.40 -15.51 -15.98
CA VAL A 463 2.33 -16.41 -15.28
C VAL A 463 1.81 -16.62 -13.86
N LEU A 464 1.50 -17.87 -13.52
CA LEU A 464 1.05 -18.21 -12.17
C LEU A 464 2.21 -18.15 -11.19
N LEU A 465 1.97 -17.57 -10.02
CA LEU A 465 2.91 -17.50 -8.91
C LEU A 465 2.38 -18.34 -7.74
N PRO A 466 3.27 -19.01 -6.99
CA PRO A 466 2.85 -19.91 -5.93
C PRO A 466 2.26 -19.20 -4.72
N THR A 467 2.56 -17.91 -4.53
CA THR A 467 2.13 -17.08 -3.42
C THR A 467 1.01 -16.14 -3.84
N LEU A 468 0.03 -15.94 -2.95
CA LEU A 468 -1.10 -15.04 -3.19
C LEU A 468 -0.64 -13.59 -3.29
N TRP A 469 0.18 -13.14 -2.33
CA TRP A 469 0.62 -11.75 -2.19
C TRP A 469 2.05 -11.58 -2.65
N ASN A 470 2.25 -10.85 -3.76
CA ASN A 470 3.54 -10.61 -4.40
C ASN A 470 3.83 -9.11 -4.45
N GLY A 471 5.01 -8.74 -4.93
CA GLY A 471 5.42 -7.34 -5.06
C GLY A 471 4.82 -6.65 -6.28
N GLY A 472 5.15 -5.37 -6.42
CA GLY A 472 4.82 -4.60 -7.61
C GLY A 472 5.77 -4.90 -8.78
N THR A 473 5.46 -4.35 -9.95
CA THR A 473 6.20 -4.59 -11.18
C THR A 473 6.98 -3.36 -11.64
N LEU A 474 8.06 -3.61 -12.37
CA LEU A 474 8.83 -2.63 -13.15
C LEU A 474 8.95 -3.15 -14.58
N SER A 475 8.56 -2.36 -15.57
CA SER A 475 8.87 -2.65 -16.98
C SER A 475 10.02 -1.77 -17.47
N THR A 476 10.85 -2.29 -18.41
CA THR A 476 12.02 -1.55 -18.90
C THR A 476 12.06 -1.45 -20.41
N GLY A 477 12.78 -0.45 -20.91
CA GLY A 477 13.09 -0.29 -22.32
C GLY A 477 13.83 -1.48 -22.94
N GLY A 478 14.53 -2.28 -22.14
CA GLY A 478 15.17 -3.52 -22.54
C GLY A 478 14.21 -4.68 -22.83
N GLY A 479 12.89 -4.47 -22.71
CA GLY A 479 11.87 -5.48 -22.99
C GLY A 479 11.69 -6.51 -21.87
N LEU A 480 11.97 -6.10 -20.65
CA LEU A 480 11.89 -6.93 -19.45
C LEU A 480 10.81 -6.41 -18.47
N VAL A 481 10.25 -7.33 -17.71
CA VAL A 481 9.41 -7.04 -16.54
C VAL A 481 10.03 -7.69 -15.32
N PHE A 482 10.26 -6.89 -14.28
CA PHE A 482 10.78 -7.36 -12.99
C PHE A 482 9.66 -7.41 -11.96
N GLU A 483 9.63 -8.48 -11.16
CA GLU A 483 8.71 -8.66 -10.04
C GLU A 483 9.36 -9.47 -8.91
N GLY A 484 9.10 -9.05 -7.68
CA GLY A 484 9.42 -9.84 -6.49
C GLY A 484 8.21 -10.64 -6.03
N ALA A 485 8.42 -11.81 -5.44
CA ALA A 485 7.34 -12.67 -4.96
C ALA A 485 7.43 -12.95 -3.47
N GLY A 486 6.29 -13.31 -2.86
CA GLY A 486 6.19 -13.64 -1.44
C GLY A 486 7.01 -14.85 -1.01
N ASP A 487 7.45 -15.68 -1.95
CA ASP A 487 8.34 -16.83 -1.70
C ASP A 487 9.84 -16.47 -1.66
N GLY A 488 10.17 -15.19 -1.86
CA GLY A 488 11.54 -14.68 -1.86
C GLY A 488 12.22 -14.71 -3.22
N SER A 489 11.52 -15.07 -4.28
CA SER A 489 12.07 -14.98 -5.63
C SER A 489 11.96 -13.54 -6.17
N PHE A 490 13.05 -13.03 -6.74
CA PHE A 490 13.08 -11.84 -7.57
C PHE A 490 13.36 -12.27 -9.00
N SER A 491 12.47 -11.95 -9.93
CA SER A 491 12.51 -12.51 -11.28
C SER A 491 12.43 -11.44 -12.36
N ALA A 492 13.05 -11.73 -13.52
CA ALA A 492 12.86 -10.98 -14.76
C ALA A 492 12.15 -11.86 -15.79
N PHE A 493 11.11 -11.29 -16.41
CA PHE A 493 10.30 -11.93 -17.42
C PHE A 493 10.45 -11.21 -18.76
N ASP A 494 10.36 -11.95 -19.85
CA ASP A 494 10.21 -11.39 -21.18
C ASP A 494 8.86 -10.65 -21.28
N ALA A 495 8.90 -9.37 -21.58
CA ALA A 495 7.72 -8.52 -21.61
C ALA A 495 6.67 -8.94 -22.66
N ALA A 496 7.10 -9.58 -23.77
CA ALA A 496 6.19 -10.00 -24.83
C ALA A 496 5.52 -11.35 -24.56
N THR A 497 6.22 -12.27 -23.88
CA THR A 497 5.79 -13.68 -23.76
C THR A 497 5.47 -14.14 -22.35
N GLY A 498 5.96 -13.42 -21.32
CA GLY A 498 5.87 -13.84 -19.93
C GLY A 498 6.85 -14.96 -19.54
N THR A 499 7.75 -15.35 -20.45
CA THR A 499 8.78 -16.35 -20.13
C THR A 499 9.70 -15.80 -19.05
N ARG A 500 9.87 -16.52 -17.94
CA ARG A 500 10.85 -16.16 -16.91
C ARG A 500 12.25 -16.43 -17.44
N LEU A 501 13.06 -15.38 -17.57
CA LEU A 501 14.40 -15.41 -18.14
C LEU A 501 15.50 -15.46 -17.08
N TRP A 502 15.24 -14.89 -15.90
CA TRP A 502 16.21 -14.79 -14.82
C TRP A 502 15.47 -14.83 -13.46
N GLN A 503 16.16 -15.33 -12.43
CA GLN A 503 15.65 -15.40 -11.08
C GLN A 503 16.78 -15.34 -10.06
N PHE A 504 16.55 -14.60 -8.96
CA PHE A 504 17.43 -14.52 -7.80
C PHE A 504 16.65 -14.86 -6.54
N ASN A 505 17.27 -15.60 -5.60
CA ASN A 505 16.69 -15.87 -4.28
C ASN A 505 17.11 -14.76 -3.32
N ALA A 506 16.17 -13.90 -2.93
CA ALA A 506 16.41 -12.78 -2.04
C ALA A 506 16.47 -13.15 -0.54
N GLY A 507 16.18 -14.41 -0.21
CA GLY A 507 16.25 -14.92 1.16
C GLY A 507 15.08 -14.55 2.07
N LEU A 508 14.16 -13.69 1.61
CA LEU A 508 12.91 -13.32 2.29
C LEU A 508 11.91 -12.85 1.23
N GLY A 509 10.61 -13.00 1.52
CA GLY A 509 9.55 -12.56 0.62
C GLY A 509 9.59 -11.07 0.30
N ILE A 510 9.14 -10.73 -0.91
CA ILE A 510 9.14 -9.39 -1.48
C ILE A 510 7.70 -8.96 -1.72
N ILE A 511 7.33 -7.76 -1.25
CA ILE A 511 6.01 -7.14 -1.46
C ILE A 511 6.10 -5.71 -2.00
N GLY A 512 7.28 -5.07 -1.94
CA GLY A 512 7.55 -3.78 -2.56
C GLY A 512 7.77 -3.89 -4.08
N ALA A 513 7.89 -2.77 -4.75
CA ALA A 513 8.17 -2.72 -6.19
C ALA A 513 9.64 -2.42 -6.47
N PRO A 514 10.23 -3.01 -7.54
CA PRO A 514 11.54 -2.64 -8.01
C PRO A 514 11.54 -1.31 -8.76
N MET A 515 12.69 -0.66 -8.82
CA MET A 515 12.93 0.50 -9.68
C MET A 515 14.26 0.38 -10.42
N SER A 516 14.47 1.18 -11.47
CA SER A 516 15.71 1.17 -12.25
C SER A 516 16.23 2.57 -12.48
N TYR A 517 17.55 2.71 -12.40
CA TYR A 517 18.27 3.98 -12.58
C TYR A 517 19.61 3.75 -13.23
N GLU A 518 20.30 4.84 -13.60
CA GLU A 518 21.64 4.78 -14.19
C GLU A 518 22.61 5.67 -13.40
N VAL A 519 23.80 5.15 -13.07
CA VAL A 519 24.93 5.89 -12.51
C VAL A 519 26.18 5.53 -13.31
N ASN A 520 26.95 6.54 -13.73
CA ASN A 520 28.17 6.37 -14.51
C ASN A 520 27.95 5.48 -15.77
N SER A 521 26.84 5.71 -16.48
CA SER A 521 26.49 4.94 -17.69
C SER A 521 26.27 3.44 -17.43
N ARG A 522 26.01 3.04 -16.21
CA ARG A 522 25.66 1.66 -15.82
C ARG A 522 24.23 1.64 -15.26
N GLN A 523 23.42 0.75 -15.81
CA GLN A 523 22.03 0.54 -15.34
C GLN A 523 22.01 -0.36 -14.13
N TYR A 524 21.19 0.03 -13.14
CA TYR A 524 20.92 -0.73 -11.93
C TYR A 524 19.42 -1.02 -11.80
N VAL A 525 19.10 -2.11 -11.11
CA VAL A 525 17.76 -2.44 -10.65
C VAL A 525 17.83 -2.67 -9.14
N SER A 526 17.03 -1.93 -8.38
CA SER A 526 17.01 -2.04 -6.92
C SER A 526 15.63 -2.45 -6.41
N ILE A 527 15.63 -3.21 -5.30
CA ILE A 527 14.40 -3.69 -4.65
C ILE A 527 14.57 -3.82 -3.14
N LEU A 528 13.55 -3.43 -2.40
CA LEU A 528 13.44 -3.69 -0.96
C LEU A 528 12.88 -5.10 -0.72
N VAL A 529 13.55 -5.85 0.12
CA VAL A 529 13.18 -7.22 0.52
C VAL A 529 12.70 -7.22 1.95
N GLY A 530 11.39 -7.42 2.16
CA GLY A 530 10.80 -7.37 3.48
C GLY A 530 9.32 -7.75 3.45
N TYR A 531 9.03 -9.04 3.72
CA TYR A 531 7.68 -9.57 3.77
C TYR A 531 6.95 -9.12 5.04
N GLY A 532 5.67 -8.73 4.93
CA GLY A 532 4.90 -8.24 6.07
C GLY A 532 3.62 -7.50 5.66
N GLY A 533 3.31 -6.42 6.34
CA GLY A 533 2.11 -5.63 6.07
C GLY A 533 0.82 -6.41 6.34
N ALA A 534 -0.19 -6.19 5.51
CA ALA A 534 -1.52 -6.82 5.62
C ALA A 534 -1.53 -8.35 5.43
N THR A 535 -0.39 -8.97 5.09
CA THR A 535 -0.30 -10.44 4.93
C THR A 535 -0.65 -11.19 6.23
N ALA A 536 -0.49 -10.55 7.39
CA ALA A 536 -0.81 -11.14 8.68
C ALA A 536 -2.30 -11.48 8.86
N ILE A 537 -3.21 -10.68 8.29
CA ILE A 537 -4.67 -10.92 8.37
C ILE A 537 -5.05 -12.20 7.59
N TRP A 538 -4.35 -12.47 6.49
CA TRP A 538 -4.59 -13.63 5.61
C TRP A 538 -3.56 -14.74 5.80
N SER A 539 -2.90 -14.80 6.95
CA SER A 539 -1.79 -15.72 7.23
C SER A 539 -2.15 -17.19 7.02
N GLU A 540 -3.41 -17.57 7.23
CA GLU A 540 -3.89 -18.94 6.98
C GLU A 540 -3.81 -19.35 5.50
N LEU A 541 -3.91 -18.37 4.58
CA LEU A 541 -3.83 -18.56 3.12
C LEU A 541 -2.41 -18.35 2.57
N MET A 542 -1.47 -17.94 3.43
CA MET A 542 -0.10 -17.58 3.02
C MET A 542 0.97 -18.28 3.88
N PRO A 543 1.02 -19.62 3.92
CA PRO A 543 2.01 -20.35 4.70
C PRO A 543 3.37 -20.31 3.99
N ASN A 544 4.15 -19.24 4.25
CA ASN A 544 5.43 -19.02 3.55
C ASN A 544 6.65 -19.58 4.28
N GLY A 545 6.53 -19.97 5.53
CA GLY A 545 7.65 -20.46 6.35
C GLY A 545 8.65 -19.38 6.75
N TRP A 546 8.28 -18.09 6.65
CA TRP A 546 9.09 -17.00 7.20
C TRP A 546 8.93 -16.95 8.72
N LYS A 547 10.03 -16.67 9.44
CA LYS A 547 10.05 -16.54 10.90
C LYS A 547 10.42 -15.11 11.28
N TYR A 548 9.76 -14.60 12.31
CA TYR A 548 10.05 -13.27 12.84
C TYR A 548 11.53 -13.13 13.21
N ALA A 549 12.18 -12.08 12.74
CA ALA A 549 13.58 -11.75 12.95
C ALA A 549 14.62 -12.80 12.48
N ALA A 550 14.21 -13.90 11.84
CA ALA A 550 15.15 -14.91 11.36
C ALA A 550 15.78 -14.56 10.02
N GLN A 551 15.02 -13.89 9.15
CA GLN A 551 15.49 -13.44 7.84
C GLN A 551 15.64 -11.91 7.86
N PRO A 552 16.83 -11.38 7.50
CA PRO A 552 17.08 -9.94 7.50
C PRO A 552 16.29 -9.24 6.38
N ARG A 553 15.78 -8.04 6.69
CA ARG A 553 15.24 -7.12 5.70
C ARG A 553 16.38 -6.42 5.01
N ARG A 554 16.27 -6.18 3.69
CA ARG A 554 17.40 -5.73 2.87
C ARG A 554 16.99 -4.80 1.74
N LEU A 555 17.92 -3.94 1.35
CA LEU A 555 17.93 -3.33 0.03
C LEU A 555 18.92 -4.13 -0.84
N LEU A 556 18.46 -4.62 -1.99
CA LEU A 556 19.29 -5.32 -2.97
C LEU A 556 19.39 -4.48 -4.24
N THR A 557 20.58 -4.44 -4.83
CA THR A 557 20.83 -3.74 -6.09
C THR A 557 21.59 -4.67 -7.06
N PHE A 558 21.06 -4.76 -8.28
CA PHE A 558 21.55 -5.61 -9.35
C PHE A 558 22.09 -4.77 -10.50
N ALA A 559 23.14 -5.28 -11.17
CA ALA A 559 23.68 -4.72 -12.38
C ALA A 559 24.35 -5.83 -13.21
N LEU A 560 24.61 -5.57 -14.50
CA LEU A 560 25.44 -6.47 -15.30
C LEU A 560 26.81 -6.63 -14.64
N ASP A 561 27.35 -7.85 -14.71
CA ASP A 561 28.62 -8.25 -14.06
C ASP A 561 28.64 -8.10 -12.53
N GLY A 562 27.49 -8.02 -11.88
CA GLY A 562 27.37 -8.03 -10.42
C GLY A 562 27.86 -9.38 -9.86
N LYS A 563 28.81 -9.35 -8.87
CA LYS A 563 29.44 -10.55 -8.30
C LYS A 563 29.34 -10.63 -6.78
N ALA A 564 28.61 -9.68 -6.16
CA ALA A 564 28.40 -9.72 -4.72
C ALA A 564 27.57 -10.96 -4.34
N GLN A 565 27.86 -11.51 -3.18
CA GLN A 565 27.11 -12.63 -2.63
C GLN A 565 26.18 -12.11 -1.53
N LEU A 566 24.95 -12.61 -1.53
CA LEU A 566 24.02 -12.33 -0.46
C LEU A 566 24.55 -12.97 0.86
N PRO A 567 24.63 -12.22 1.96
CA PRO A 567 25.00 -12.82 3.24
C PRO A 567 24.07 -13.99 3.60
N PRO A 568 24.56 -15.00 4.32
CA PRO A 568 23.78 -16.18 4.68
C PRO A 568 22.45 -15.78 5.33
N THR A 569 21.37 -16.43 4.92
CA THR A 569 20.02 -16.21 5.40
C THR A 569 19.43 -17.52 5.89
N ALA A 570 18.77 -17.51 7.04
CA ALA A 570 18.07 -18.69 7.55
C ALA A 570 17.04 -19.17 6.52
N PRO A 571 16.97 -20.47 6.21
CA PRO A 571 15.98 -21.01 5.30
C PRO A 571 14.56 -20.80 5.84
N ARG A 572 13.57 -20.97 4.99
CA ARG A 572 12.17 -21.03 5.42
C ARG A 572 11.98 -22.17 6.42
N ASP A 573 11.28 -21.90 7.51
CA ASP A 573 11.00 -22.88 8.54
C ASP A 573 9.49 -22.96 8.79
N TYR A 574 8.89 -24.06 8.42
CA TYR A 574 7.45 -24.33 8.62
C TYR A 574 7.17 -24.99 9.97
N SER A 575 8.19 -25.33 10.75
CA SER A 575 8.02 -25.93 12.07
C SER A 575 7.48 -24.91 13.06
N LEU A 576 6.67 -25.37 13.99
CA LEU A 576 6.24 -24.60 15.15
C LEU A 576 6.87 -25.24 16.39
N LYS A 577 7.49 -24.41 17.24
CA LYS A 577 8.14 -24.82 18.50
C LYS A 577 7.42 -24.20 19.70
N PRO A 578 6.18 -24.64 19.98
CA PRO A 578 5.35 -24.00 20.99
C PRO A 578 5.97 -24.17 22.37
N LEU A 579 5.86 -23.14 23.19
CA LEU A 579 6.18 -23.15 24.59
C LEU A 579 4.89 -23.25 25.40
N ASP A 580 4.82 -24.11 26.43
CA ASP A 580 3.67 -24.21 27.34
C ASP A 580 4.11 -24.41 28.79
N ASP A 581 3.28 -23.96 29.69
CA ASP A 581 3.35 -24.30 31.12
C ASP A 581 2.22 -25.30 31.45
N PRO A 582 2.50 -26.59 31.58
CA PRO A 582 1.47 -27.59 31.85
C PRO A 582 0.76 -27.40 33.22
N SER A 583 1.37 -26.65 34.15
CA SER A 583 0.75 -26.35 35.45
C SER A 583 -0.37 -25.32 35.37
N LEU A 584 -0.40 -24.53 34.30
CA LEU A 584 -1.41 -23.49 34.08
C LEU A 584 -2.78 -24.12 33.77
N LYS A 585 -3.75 -23.86 34.64
CA LYS A 585 -5.15 -24.26 34.42
C LYS A 585 -5.84 -23.25 33.52
N LEU A 586 -6.29 -23.69 32.35
CA LEU A 586 -6.99 -22.84 31.37
C LEU A 586 -8.50 -22.99 31.56
N ASN A 587 -9.19 -21.86 31.62
CA ASN A 587 -10.65 -21.78 31.61
C ASN A 587 -11.15 -21.62 30.18
N ALA A 588 -12.06 -22.45 29.71
CA ALA A 588 -12.59 -22.41 28.34
C ALA A 588 -13.28 -21.07 28.01
N ALA A 589 -13.98 -20.47 28.97
CA ALA A 589 -14.62 -19.16 28.78
C ALA A 589 -13.57 -18.04 28.55
N ASP A 590 -12.47 -18.07 29.33
CA ASP A 590 -11.36 -17.11 29.15
C ASP A 590 -10.65 -17.31 27.81
N VAL A 591 -10.46 -18.55 27.37
CA VAL A 591 -9.87 -18.85 26.06
C VAL A 591 -10.72 -18.30 24.92
N MET A 592 -12.05 -18.50 24.97
CA MET A 592 -12.95 -17.97 23.94
C MET A 592 -12.99 -16.43 23.91
N ALA A 593 -13.07 -15.79 25.09
CA ALA A 593 -13.05 -14.34 25.20
C ALA A 593 -11.70 -13.77 24.71
N GLY A 594 -10.60 -14.41 25.09
CA GLY A 594 -9.26 -14.04 24.65
C GLY A 594 -9.08 -14.18 23.13
N GLN A 595 -9.65 -15.21 22.51
CA GLN A 595 -9.65 -15.36 21.04
C GLN A 595 -10.34 -14.18 20.37
N ALA A 596 -11.49 -13.76 20.85
CA ALA A 596 -12.21 -12.63 20.27
C ALA A 596 -11.39 -11.33 20.35
N ILE A 597 -10.81 -11.03 21.52
CA ILE A 597 -9.95 -9.84 21.69
C ILE A 597 -8.70 -9.94 20.81
N PHE A 598 -8.04 -11.09 20.78
CA PHE A 598 -6.83 -11.31 20.00
C PHE A 598 -7.09 -11.12 18.50
N ASN A 599 -8.12 -11.74 17.96
CA ASN A 599 -8.43 -11.64 16.53
C ASN A 599 -8.82 -10.22 16.10
N GLN A 600 -9.39 -9.44 17.00
CA GLN A 600 -9.75 -8.04 16.73
C GLN A 600 -8.55 -7.08 16.85
N ALA A 601 -7.69 -7.25 17.85
CA ALA A 601 -6.66 -6.26 18.20
C ALA A 601 -5.23 -6.71 17.86
N CYS A 602 -4.92 -8.01 17.93
CA CYS A 602 -3.55 -8.54 17.88
C CYS A 602 -3.24 -9.24 16.55
N SER A 603 -4.25 -9.80 15.87
CA SER A 603 -4.08 -10.59 14.65
C SER A 603 -3.46 -9.79 13.50
N VAL A 604 -3.66 -8.49 13.47
CA VAL A 604 -3.09 -7.56 12.47
C VAL A 604 -1.55 -7.62 12.41
N CYS A 605 -0.89 -8.02 13.51
CA CYS A 605 0.56 -8.17 13.58
C CYS A 605 0.98 -9.62 13.83
N HIS A 606 0.24 -10.35 14.68
CA HIS A 606 0.59 -11.69 15.14
C HIS A 606 -0.11 -12.81 14.37
N GLY A 607 -0.88 -12.47 13.34
CA GLY A 607 -1.59 -13.40 12.48
C GLY A 607 -2.91 -13.90 13.04
N LEU A 608 -3.89 -14.09 12.16
CA LEU A 608 -5.21 -14.59 12.52
C LEU A 608 -5.06 -15.99 13.14
N ASN A 609 -5.80 -16.24 14.22
CA ASN A 609 -5.78 -17.51 14.95
C ASN A 609 -4.37 -17.95 15.39
N LEU A 610 -3.53 -16.99 15.82
CA LEU A 610 -2.13 -17.20 16.25
C LEU A 610 -1.19 -17.70 15.13
N ARG A 611 -1.58 -17.64 13.88
CA ARG A 611 -0.74 -18.10 12.75
C ARG A 611 0.06 -16.94 12.15
N SER A 612 1.17 -16.59 12.79
CA SER A 612 2.04 -15.53 12.28
C SER A 612 2.73 -15.96 10.98
N PRO A 613 2.72 -15.11 9.94
CA PRO A 613 3.50 -15.33 8.71
C PRO A 613 4.99 -14.93 8.87
N GLY A 614 5.46 -14.70 10.10
CA GLY A 614 6.83 -14.25 10.39
C GLY A 614 7.04 -12.74 10.40
N SER A 615 6.02 -11.95 10.09
CA SER A 615 6.05 -10.48 10.09
C SER A 615 4.61 -9.94 10.06
N PRO A 616 4.34 -8.74 10.61
CA PRO A 616 5.27 -7.87 11.34
C PRO A 616 5.60 -8.32 12.77
N GLY A 617 4.83 -9.24 13.36
CA GLY A 617 5.01 -9.73 14.73
C GLY A 617 5.40 -11.22 14.81
N PRO A 618 5.95 -11.69 15.95
CA PRO A 618 6.28 -13.09 16.17
C PRO A 618 5.03 -13.96 16.37
N ASP A 619 5.20 -15.27 16.18
CA ASP A 619 4.22 -16.25 16.61
C ASP A 619 4.23 -16.34 18.15
N LEU A 620 3.12 -15.95 18.77
CA LEU A 620 3.06 -15.86 20.25
C LEU A 620 2.99 -17.22 20.92
N ARG A 621 2.73 -18.29 20.19
CA ARG A 621 2.82 -19.67 20.72
C ARG A 621 4.27 -20.06 21.04
N GLU A 622 5.26 -19.46 20.34
CA GLU A 622 6.69 -19.66 20.54
C GLU A 622 7.32 -18.62 21.50
N SER A 623 6.55 -17.66 22.01
CA SER A 623 7.06 -16.55 22.79
C SER A 623 7.32 -16.92 24.25
N PRO A 624 8.54 -16.77 24.78
CA PRO A 624 8.83 -16.96 26.19
C PRO A 624 8.18 -15.89 27.09
N VAL A 625 7.95 -14.68 26.57
CA VAL A 625 7.24 -13.61 27.28
C VAL A 625 5.79 -14.01 27.56
N ALA A 626 5.18 -14.73 26.60
CA ALA A 626 3.81 -15.19 26.72
C ALA A 626 3.63 -16.42 27.62
N LEU A 627 4.67 -16.95 28.26
CA LEU A 627 4.56 -18.01 29.27
C LEU A 627 3.94 -17.51 30.59
N SER A 628 4.04 -16.22 30.88
CA SER A 628 3.50 -15.66 32.10
C SER A 628 2.55 -14.48 31.84
N GLU A 629 1.51 -14.39 32.68
CA GLU A 629 0.57 -13.26 32.66
C GLU A 629 1.27 -11.91 32.93
N PRO A 630 2.19 -11.77 33.91
CA PRO A 630 2.96 -10.54 34.10
C PRO A 630 3.80 -10.15 32.90
N GLY A 631 4.34 -11.11 32.14
CA GLY A 631 5.08 -10.84 30.89
C GLY A 631 4.18 -10.25 29.82
N ILE A 632 3.00 -10.83 29.60
CA ILE A 632 2.00 -10.29 28.67
C ILE A 632 1.52 -8.91 29.13
N TRP A 633 1.24 -8.72 30.42
CA TRP A 633 0.85 -7.43 30.98
C TRP A 633 1.87 -6.34 30.68
N SER A 634 3.15 -6.62 30.98
CA SER A 634 4.25 -5.67 30.74
C SER A 634 4.33 -5.22 29.28
N VAL A 635 4.12 -6.13 28.33
CA VAL A 635 4.18 -5.81 26.91
C VAL A 635 2.90 -5.13 26.44
N VAL A 636 1.73 -5.71 26.72
CA VAL A 636 0.44 -5.26 26.17
C VAL A 636 -0.06 -3.99 26.86
N HIS A 637 -0.06 -3.97 28.20
CA HIS A 637 -0.60 -2.86 28.98
C HIS A 637 0.43 -1.75 29.23
N ASP A 638 1.67 -2.13 29.66
CA ASP A 638 2.68 -1.13 30.05
C ASP A 638 3.50 -0.63 28.86
N GLY A 639 3.53 -1.37 27.74
CA GLY A 639 4.16 -0.93 26.49
C GLY A 639 5.68 -1.03 26.48
N THR A 640 6.27 -2.02 27.16
CA THR A 640 7.74 -2.18 27.26
C THR A 640 8.43 -2.42 25.91
N LEU A 641 7.69 -2.77 24.84
CA LEU A 641 8.21 -2.99 23.50
C LEU A 641 7.76 -1.93 22.49
N LEU A 642 7.31 -0.75 22.94
CA LEU A 642 6.91 0.37 22.06
C LEU A 642 8.00 0.75 21.04
N THR A 643 9.25 0.85 21.49
CA THR A 643 10.39 1.20 20.64
C THR A 643 10.72 0.12 19.59
N LYS A 644 10.12 -1.07 19.71
CA LYS A 644 10.21 -2.17 18.75
C LYS A 644 8.96 -2.30 17.89
N GLY A 645 8.06 -1.30 17.93
CA GLY A 645 6.83 -1.27 17.13
C GLY A 645 5.65 -2.04 17.70
N MET A 646 5.75 -2.64 18.92
CA MET A 646 4.60 -3.26 19.59
C MET A 646 3.74 -2.18 20.25
N PRO A 647 2.46 -2.02 19.85
CA PRO A 647 1.58 -1.01 20.43
C PRO A 647 1.31 -1.22 21.93
N LYS A 648 0.94 -0.14 22.58
CA LYS A 648 0.44 -0.16 23.95
C LYS A 648 -1.09 -0.14 23.98
N TYR A 649 -1.71 -1.07 24.69
CA TYR A 649 -3.16 -1.19 24.86
C TYR A 649 -3.58 -0.93 26.31
N SER A 650 -3.32 0.28 26.81
CA SER A 650 -3.63 0.65 28.21
C SER A 650 -5.12 0.65 28.55
N MET A 651 -6.01 0.55 27.54
CA MET A 651 -7.44 0.37 27.74
C MET A 651 -7.85 -1.06 28.15
N LEU A 652 -6.98 -2.05 27.93
CA LEU A 652 -7.26 -3.45 28.32
C LEU A 652 -6.99 -3.65 29.81
N GLY A 653 -8.01 -4.05 30.55
CA GLY A 653 -7.90 -4.33 31.96
C GLY A 653 -7.25 -5.69 32.26
N PRO A 654 -6.97 -6.00 33.56
CA PRO A 654 -6.31 -7.24 33.94
C PRO A 654 -7.04 -8.51 33.48
N GLU A 655 -8.36 -8.51 33.50
CA GLU A 655 -9.17 -9.63 33.04
C GLU A 655 -8.99 -9.90 31.53
N GLN A 656 -9.02 -8.86 30.71
CA GLN A 656 -8.85 -8.98 29.27
C GLN A 656 -7.44 -9.45 28.89
N VAL A 657 -6.41 -8.95 29.57
CA VAL A 657 -5.02 -9.40 29.37
C VAL A 657 -4.84 -10.86 29.80
N ARG A 658 -5.46 -11.29 30.91
CA ARG A 658 -5.49 -12.69 31.33
C ARG A 658 -6.19 -13.60 30.31
N GLN A 659 -7.30 -13.13 29.71
CA GLN A 659 -8.02 -13.85 28.66
C GLN A 659 -7.15 -14.01 27.41
N ILE A 660 -6.46 -12.96 26.95
CA ILE A 660 -5.50 -13.04 25.83
C ILE A 660 -4.39 -14.05 26.14
N HIS A 661 -3.81 -14.01 27.37
CA HIS A 661 -2.81 -14.97 27.82
C HIS A 661 -3.34 -16.41 27.76
N ALA A 662 -4.55 -16.66 28.29
CA ALA A 662 -5.17 -17.97 28.27
C ALA A 662 -5.36 -18.50 26.83
N TYR A 663 -5.78 -17.65 25.89
CA TYR A 663 -5.92 -18.02 24.49
C TYR A 663 -4.58 -18.39 23.84
N ILE A 664 -3.54 -17.59 24.05
CA ILE A 664 -2.20 -17.87 23.50
C ILE A 664 -1.68 -19.21 24.04
N ARG A 665 -1.83 -19.48 25.34
CA ARG A 665 -1.39 -20.75 25.97
C ARG A 665 -2.21 -21.93 25.49
N ALA A 666 -3.53 -21.78 25.33
CA ALA A 666 -4.37 -22.83 24.77
C ALA A 666 -3.93 -23.21 23.34
N GLY A 667 -3.66 -22.20 22.48
CA GLY A 667 -3.16 -22.44 21.14
C GLY A 667 -1.77 -23.10 21.10
N ALA A 668 -0.88 -22.75 22.03
CA ALA A 668 0.42 -23.40 22.17
C ALA A 668 0.27 -24.87 22.60
N ARG A 669 -0.57 -25.14 23.60
CA ARG A 669 -0.86 -26.51 24.10
C ARG A 669 -1.46 -27.38 23.01
N GLN A 670 -2.47 -26.89 22.31
CA GLN A 670 -3.08 -27.58 21.17
C GLN A 670 -2.05 -27.94 20.07
N ALA A 671 -1.12 -27.01 19.77
CA ALA A 671 -0.08 -27.26 18.80
C ALA A 671 0.92 -28.33 19.26
N LEU A 672 1.27 -28.37 20.55
CA LEU A 672 2.11 -29.44 21.14
C LEU A 672 1.43 -30.81 21.09
N GLU A 673 0.13 -30.86 21.37
CA GLU A 673 -0.68 -32.09 21.27
C GLU A 673 -0.75 -32.60 19.85
N ALA A 674 -1.02 -31.70 18.89
CA ALA A 674 -1.03 -32.05 17.48
C ALA A 674 0.31 -32.59 16.98
N ALA A 675 1.44 -32.05 17.44
CA ALA A 675 2.78 -32.52 17.09
C ALA A 675 3.11 -33.91 17.69
N ARG A 676 2.43 -34.33 18.77
CA ARG A 676 2.60 -35.64 19.40
C ARG A 676 1.67 -36.73 18.85
N ALA A 677 0.65 -36.36 18.10
CA ALA A 677 -0.31 -37.29 17.54
C ALA A 677 0.37 -38.26 16.53
N PRO A 678 0.10 -39.58 16.60
CA PRO A 678 0.64 -40.53 15.63
C PRO A 678 0.14 -40.19 14.21
N GLY A 679 1.04 -39.93 13.29
CA GLY A 679 0.70 -39.62 11.90
C GLY A 679 0.81 -38.15 11.51
N ALA A 680 1.25 -37.25 12.38
CA ALA A 680 1.54 -35.86 12.07
C ALA A 680 2.79 -35.70 11.15
N GLY A 681 2.77 -36.40 10.00
CA GLY A 681 3.65 -36.12 8.89
C GLY A 681 3.21 -34.83 8.23
N VAL A 682 4.14 -33.91 8.06
CA VAL A 682 3.99 -32.61 7.40
C VAL A 682 3.19 -32.80 6.09
N SER A 683 1.90 -32.46 6.08
CA SER A 683 1.20 -32.20 4.82
C SER A 683 1.83 -30.94 4.22
N ARG A 684 2.62 -31.14 3.16
CA ARG A 684 3.27 -30.11 2.36
C ARG A 684 2.24 -29.25 1.58
#